data_247dad52b813f224d728513a03170f7c
#
_entry.id   247dad52b813f224d728513a03170f7c
#
_cell.length_a   1.000
_cell.length_b   1.000
_cell.length_c   1.000
_cell.angle_alpha   90.00
_cell.angle_beta   90.00
_cell.angle_gamma   90.00
#
_symmetry.space_group_name_H-M   'P 1'
#
loop_
_entity.id
_entity.type
_entity.pdbx_description
1 polymer ?
#
loop_
_entity_poly.entity_id
_entity_poly.type
_entity_poly.pdbx_seq_one_letter_code
_entity_poly.pdbx_strand_id
1 'polypeptide(L)'
;GADATKKGYTEGNGYIVSWCVGHLVGLKFPNDYGNGWNQKWSFSQLPMIPDNWLFQITDSTKAQYNLLKNLMNKDEVTEIICATDADREGECIFRYVYNMARCRKPVKRLWVSSLEESAIRKALSNMKPMSAYDNLFNAGYARARADWLVGMNGSRLFSVRYGGKLNIGRVQTPTLAMIVQRDAEVNGFVKQKYFTADLNCGAFTLSSARIDDEKSADALVSACDGSTVTISSVKREVKTDKAPKLYDLTTLQREANKAFGYTAQQTLDYTQSLYEGKLVTYPRTDSQYLSDDMAQTALEVTKLCDSYFGFGIAHTPDIQKVINNSKVSGHHAIIPTSGIATADLSSLPTGEKNILTLIATKLICATAPAHKYDAVKLTGICNGTEFTATGRTVLDMGWKRFIRQTDKEKPDEKALPAVSEGQTFTVAASNGEHFTSPPKPYTEDTLLSAMERAGNEDYDDDTEKKGLGTPATRAATIESLVKNGYVERDGKQLRATDKGKELVTVVPDEVKSAKLTAEWESKLQQIEHGELPETVFMSGIQHFITDMCRKYGSVDKSVSLSDGGNEPVGKCPKCGADVVKGKFGWYCKGKCGMNIAKVYGVELSDTQVKGLFDGKSTSYTSKGKKTIVRPEIVENPYNGKMYYQWKTERGNKNG
;
A
#
# COMPACT_ATOMS: atom_id res chain seq x y z
N GLY A 1 20.30 -26.41 -17.11
CA GLY A 1 19.93 -27.36 -16.13
C GLY A 1 18.51 -27.84 -16.27
N ALA A 2 18.34 -29.17 -16.17
CA ALA A 2 17.06 -29.81 -16.27
C ALA A 2 16.09 -29.26 -15.19
N ASP A 3 14.97 -28.83 -15.64
CA ASP A 3 13.68 -28.62 -15.05
C ASP A 3 13.58 -28.75 -13.50
N ALA A 4 14.39 -27.93 -12.79
CA ALA A 4 14.36 -27.80 -11.34
C ALA A 4 12.96 -27.43 -10.84
N THR A 5 12.21 -26.69 -11.63
CA THR A 5 10.84 -26.25 -11.33
C THR A 5 9.86 -27.43 -11.24
N LYS A 6 10.00 -28.46 -12.06
CA LYS A 6 9.13 -29.67 -12.00
C LYS A 6 9.49 -30.59 -10.85
N LYS A 7 10.77 -30.66 -10.44
CA LYS A 7 11.18 -31.47 -9.29
C LYS A 7 11.01 -30.78 -7.94
N GLY A 8 10.90 -29.42 -7.92
CA GLY A 8 10.88 -28.63 -6.71
C GLY A 8 12.21 -28.54 -5.97
N TYR A 9 13.30 -29.05 -6.54
CA TYR A 9 14.68 -28.97 -6.02
C TYR A 9 15.72 -29.17 -7.12
N THR A 10 16.94 -28.73 -6.85
CA THR A 10 18.14 -29.04 -7.65
C THR A 10 19.15 -29.78 -6.79
N GLU A 11 20.00 -30.60 -7.41
CA GLU A 11 21.01 -31.40 -6.73
C GLU A 11 22.34 -31.36 -7.51
N GLY A 12 23.45 -31.21 -6.82
CA GLY A 12 24.78 -31.20 -7.38
C GLY A 12 25.85 -30.73 -6.39
N ASN A 13 27.09 -31.13 -6.62
CA ASN A 13 28.27 -30.72 -5.83
C ASN A 13 28.10 -30.92 -4.30
N GLY A 14 27.40 -31.97 -3.88
CA GLY A 14 27.18 -32.27 -2.47
C GLY A 14 26.06 -31.44 -1.82
N TYR A 15 25.26 -30.70 -2.59
CA TYR A 15 24.14 -29.90 -2.13
C TYR A 15 22.83 -30.32 -2.77
N ILE A 16 21.74 -30.25 -1.99
CA ILE A 16 20.37 -30.26 -2.46
C ILE A 16 19.78 -28.90 -2.15
N VAL A 17 19.35 -28.17 -3.17
CA VAL A 17 18.75 -26.83 -3.02
C VAL A 17 17.27 -26.91 -3.33
N SER A 18 16.44 -26.50 -2.37
CA SER A 18 15.00 -26.39 -2.53
C SER A 18 14.51 -25.09 -1.89
N TRP A 19 13.24 -24.75 -2.03
CA TRP A 19 12.70 -23.43 -1.63
C TRP A 19 11.32 -23.52 -0.99
N CYS A 20 10.99 -22.51 -0.20
CA CYS A 20 9.63 -22.22 0.22
C CYS A 20 8.97 -21.24 -0.79
N VAL A 21 7.66 -21.37 -0.95
CA VAL A 21 6.84 -20.45 -1.76
C VAL A 21 6.03 -19.54 -0.81
N GLY A 22 6.72 -18.82 0.06
CA GLY A 22 6.15 -18.11 1.20
C GLY A 22 5.95 -19.04 2.41
N HIS A 23 4.98 -18.73 3.29
CA HIS A 23 4.67 -19.57 4.44
C HIS A 23 3.98 -20.88 4.04
N LEU A 24 4.69 -22.00 4.20
CA LEU A 24 4.12 -23.34 4.02
C LEU A 24 3.39 -23.82 5.27
N VAL A 25 3.75 -23.30 6.43
CA VAL A 25 3.23 -23.63 7.75
C VAL A 25 2.85 -22.37 8.48
N GLY A 26 1.70 -22.35 9.13
CA GLY A 26 1.20 -21.24 9.93
C GLY A 26 0.50 -21.69 11.19
N LEU A 27 0.10 -20.73 12.04
CA LEU A 27 -0.68 -21.03 13.23
C LEU A 27 -2.07 -21.54 12.85
N LYS A 28 -2.60 -22.49 13.61
CA LYS A 28 -3.97 -22.98 13.44
C LYS A 28 -5.01 -21.91 13.75
N PHE A 29 -6.18 -22.03 13.15
CA PHE A 29 -7.33 -21.21 13.48
C PHE A 29 -8.02 -21.68 14.77
N PRO A 30 -8.81 -20.81 15.45
CA PRO A 30 -9.48 -21.18 16.70
C PRO A 30 -10.26 -22.49 16.64
N ASN A 31 -10.88 -22.78 15.48
CA ASN A 31 -11.70 -23.99 15.29
C ASN A 31 -10.91 -25.30 15.46
N ASP A 32 -9.60 -25.28 15.33
CA ASP A 32 -8.73 -26.45 15.35
C ASP A 32 -8.13 -26.75 16.73
N TYR A 33 -8.48 -25.94 17.75
CA TYR A 33 -7.98 -26.10 19.13
C TYR A 33 -8.86 -26.98 20.03
N GLY A 34 -10.09 -27.28 19.62
CA GLY A 34 -10.98 -28.17 20.36
C GLY A 34 -11.61 -27.57 21.65
N ASN A 35 -11.30 -26.32 22.02
CA ASN A 35 -11.75 -25.68 23.25
C ASN A 35 -13.17 -25.08 23.15
N GLY A 36 -14.06 -25.65 22.33
CA GLY A 36 -15.38 -25.09 22.04
C GLY A 36 -15.35 -23.89 21.10
N TRP A 37 -14.16 -23.48 20.63
CA TRP A 37 -14.00 -22.33 19.73
C TRP A 37 -14.48 -22.56 18.30
N ASN A 38 -14.82 -23.80 17.95
CA ASN A 38 -15.43 -24.21 16.68
C ASN A 38 -16.95 -24.02 16.61
N GLN A 39 -17.60 -23.67 17.74
CA GLN A 39 -19.03 -23.45 17.82
C GLN A 39 -19.44 -22.04 17.32
N LYS A 40 -20.76 -21.78 17.29
CA LYS A 40 -21.27 -20.45 17.01
C LYS A 40 -20.63 -19.42 17.97
N TRP A 41 -20.16 -18.31 17.43
CA TRP A 41 -19.46 -17.28 18.19
C TRP A 41 -20.31 -16.74 19.35
N SER A 42 -19.72 -16.71 20.54
CA SER A 42 -20.35 -16.21 21.77
C SER A 42 -19.29 -15.60 22.69
N PHE A 43 -19.74 -14.77 23.66
CA PHE A 43 -18.83 -14.19 24.66
C PHE A 43 -18.20 -15.24 25.58
N SER A 44 -18.88 -16.37 25.82
CA SER A 44 -18.36 -17.44 26.68
C SER A 44 -17.10 -18.13 26.14
N GLN A 45 -16.76 -17.89 24.87
CA GLN A 45 -15.54 -18.41 24.24
C GLN A 45 -14.35 -17.46 24.40
N LEU A 46 -14.56 -16.26 24.94
CA LEU A 46 -13.56 -15.19 25.01
C LEU A 46 -13.05 -15.00 26.44
N PRO A 47 -11.76 -14.72 26.65
CA PRO A 47 -10.74 -14.62 25.61
C PRO A 47 -10.27 -15.98 25.10
N MET A 48 -9.95 -16.05 23.78
CA MET A 48 -9.29 -17.22 23.17
C MET A 48 -7.79 -17.05 23.31
N ILE A 49 -7.20 -17.71 24.30
CA ILE A 49 -5.76 -17.71 24.56
C ILE A 49 -5.31 -19.17 24.57
N PRO A 50 -4.57 -19.65 23.55
CA PRO A 50 -4.09 -21.03 23.53
C PRO A 50 -3.05 -21.29 24.61
N ASP A 51 -3.21 -22.39 25.36
CA ASP A 51 -2.16 -22.89 26.27
C ASP A 51 -0.94 -23.37 25.49
N ASN A 52 -1.17 -24.02 24.35
CA ASN A 52 -0.16 -24.48 23.41
C ASN A 52 -0.49 -24.03 22.00
N TRP A 53 0.49 -23.43 21.32
CA TRP A 53 0.34 -22.97 19.96
C TRP A 53 0.47 -24.12 18.96
N LEU A 54 -0.59 -24.34 18.19
CA LEU A 54 -0.64 -25.40 17.19
C LEU A 54 -0.39 -24.83 15.80
N PHE A 55 0.28 -25.64 14.97
CA PHE A 55 0.61 -25.28 13.60
C PHE A 55 -0.15 -26.16 12.60
N GLN A 56 -0.36 -25.65 11.41
CA GLN A 56 -0.96 -26.37 10.28
C GLN A 56 -0.18 -26.08 9.00
N ILE A 57 -0.22 -27.05 8.09
CA ILE A 57 0.31 -26.92 6.74
C ILE A 57 -0.74 -26.19 5.90
N THR A 58 -0.33 -25.21 5.11
CA THR A 58 -1.21 -24.54 4.15
C THR A 58 -1.58 -25.51 3.02
N ASP A 59 -2.87 -25.71 2.77
CA ASP A 59 -3.35 -26.72 1.80
C ASP A 59 -2.77 -26.52 0.39
N SER A 60 -2.71 -25.26 -0.08
CA SER A 60 -2.17 -24.93 -1.41
C SER A 60 -0.68 -25.22 -1.57
N THR A 61 0.07 -25.32 -0.48
CA THR A 61 1.53 -25.53 -0.49
C THR A 61 1.96 -26.88 0.08
N LYS A 62 0.99 -27.75 0.39
CA LYS A 62 1.22 -29.05 1.02
C LYS A 62 2.17 -29.95 0.24
N ALA A 63 2.13 -29.91 -1.09
CA ALA A 63 3.06 -30.68 -1.93
C ALA A 63 4.51 -30.25 -1.71
N GLN A 64 4.77 -28.93 -1.69
CA GLN A 64 6.12 -28.38 -1.46
C GLN A 64 6.59 -28.66 -0.02
N TYR A 65 5.70 -28.53 0.98
CA TYR A 65 6.03 -28.91 2.35
C TYR A 65 6.47 -30.37 2.46
N ASN A 66 5.71 -31.30 1.85
CA ASN A 66 6.03 -32.74 1.89
C ASN A 66 7.38 -33.03 1.20
N LEU A 67 7.67 -32.34 0.09
CA LEU A 67 8.96 -32.44 -0.58
C LEU A 67 10.09 -32.01 0.37
N LEU A 68 10.00 -30.83 0.96
CA LEU A 68 11.02 -30.31 1.90
C LEU A 68 11.20 -31.24 3.11
N LYS A 69 10.09 -31.72 3.70
CA LYS A 69 10.14 -32.69 4.79
C LYS A 69 10.92 -33.94 4.40
N ASN A 70 10.67 -34.49 3.21
CA ASN A 70 11.36 -35.69 2.72
C ASN A 70 12.84 -35.41 2.47
N LEU A 71 13.18 -34.28 1.83
CA LEU A 71 14.56 -33.88 1.57
C LEU A 71 15.35 -33.67 2.87
N MET A 72 14.79 -32.94 3.84
CA MET A 72 15.45 -32.67 5.12
C MET A 72 15.74 -33.94 5.93
N ASN A 73 14.90 -34.97 5.80
CA ASN A 73 15.02 -36.21 6.57
C ASN A 73 15.71 -37.36 5.83
N LYS A 74 16.22 -37.14 4.59
CA LYS A 74 17.03 -38.15 3.88
C LYS A 74 18.29 -38.51 4.67
N ASP A 75 18.65 -39.76 4.75
CA ASP A 75 19.81 -40.23 5.53
C ASP A 75 21.13 -39.61 5.03
N GLU A 76 21.28 -39.41 3.73
CA GLU A 76 22.45 -38.79 3.09
C GLU A 76 22.62 -37.28 3.40
N VAL A 77 21.59 -36.59 3.86
CA VAL A 77 21.67 -35.18 4.26
C VAL A 77 22.19 -35.11 5.70
N THR A 78 23.34 -34.53 5.89
CA THR A 78 24.00 -34.42 7.21
C THR A 78 23.75 -33.10 7.92
N GLU A 79 23.51 -32.01 7.17
CA GLU A 79 23.33 -30.66 7.68
C GLU A 79 22.30 -29.92 6.84
N ILE A 80 21.55 -29.00 7.44
CA ILE A 80 20.61 -28.13 6.76
C ILE A 80 21.18 -26.71 6.73
N ILE A 81 21.11 -26.05 5.59
CA ILE A 81 21.44 -24.63 5.44
C ILE A 81 20.15 -23.84 5.28
N CYS A 82 19.85 -22.99 6.24
CA CYS A 82 18.75 -22.04 6.17
C CYS A 82 19.19 -20.84 5.33
N ALA A 83 18.65 -20.73 4.12
CA ALA A 83 18.93 -19.68 3.15
C ALA A 83 17.68 -18.85 2.77
N THR A 84 16.67 -18.83 3.65
CA THR A 84 15.51 -17.93 3.53
C THR A 84 15.92 -16.47 3.74
N ASP A 85 15.03 -15.54 3.43
CA ASP A 85 15.29 -14.10 3.52
C ASP A 85 15.97 -13.70 4.84
N ALA A 86 16.84 -12.70 4.79
CA ALA A 86 17.65 -12.24 5.92
C ALA A 86 16.85 -11.29 6.83
N ASP A 87 15.71 -11.77 7.34
CA ASP A 87 14.80 -11.04 8.22
C ASP A 87 14.02 -11.96 9.17
N ARG A 88 13.16 -11.36 10.02
CA ARG A 88 12.29 -12.09 10.97
C ARG A 88 11.34 -13.07 10.27
N GLU A 89 10.83 -12.68 9.10
CA GLU A 89 9.85 -13.46 8.35
C GLU A 89 10.49 -14.70 7.74
N GLY A 90 11.67 -14.53 7.11
CA GLY A 90 12.44 -15.64 6.56
C GLY A 90 12.85 -16.66 7.62
N GLU A 91 13.20 -16.18 8.83
CA GLU A 91 13.51 -17.05 9.96
C GLU A 91 12.28 -17.86 10.41
N CYS A 92 11.09 -17.23 10.47
CA CYS A 92 9.85 -17.93 10.79
C CYS A 92 9.45 -18.94 9.71
N ILE A 93 9.53 -18.57 8.42
CA ILE A 93 9.24 -19.46 7.30
C ILE A 93 10.05 -20.76 7.43
N PHE A 94 11.37 -20.64 7.64
CA PHE A 94 12.24 -21.80 7.77
C PHE A 94 11.93 -22.62 9.03
N ARG A 95 11.92 -22.00 10.22
CA ARG A 95 11.78 -22.72 11.48
C ARG A 95 10.43 -23.42 11.64
N TYR A 96 9.34 -22.83 11.13
CA TYR A 96 8.04 -23.50 11.13
C TYR A 96 8.08 -24.79 10.29
N VAL A 97 8.69 -24.77 9.12
CA VAL A 97 8.84 -25.97 8.26
C VAL A 97 9.76 -26.99 8.93
N TYR A 98 10.91 -26.58 9.43
CA TYR A 98 11.89 -27.43 10.09
C TYR A 98 11.30 -28.16 11.31
N ASN A 99 10.61 -27.41 12.19
CA ASN A 99 9.98 -27.95 13.39
C ASN A 99 8.81 -28.90 13.04
N MET A 100 7.95 -28.51 12.10
CA MET A 100 6.82 -29.32 11.66
C MET A 100 7.28 -30.59 10.92
N ALA A 101 8.41 -30.54 10.19
CA ALA A 101 9.03 -31.70 9.56
C ALA A 101 9.69 -32.65 10.59
N ARG A 102 9.80 -32.23 11.86
CA ARG A 102 10.50 -32.94 12.94
C ARG A 102 11.94 -33.30 12.58
N CYS A 103 12.58 -32.44 11.79
CA CYS A 103 14.00 -32.59 11.46
C CYS A 103 14.84 -32.33 12.72
N ARG A 104 15.91 -33.13 12.92
CA ARG A 104 16.83 -33.01 14.06
C ARG A 104 18.27 -32.77 13.63
N LYS A 105 18.49 -32.57 12.34
CA LYS A 105 19.85 -32.34 11.80
C LYS A 105 20.35 -30.96 12.18
N PRO A 106 21.65 -30.78 12.33
CA PRO A 106 22.23 -29.46 12.62
C PRO A 106 21.88 -28.46 11.51
N VAL A 107 21.66 -27.20 11.91
CA VAL A 107 21.29 -26.12 10.99
C VAL A 107 22.31 -25.00 11.08
N LYS A 108 22.78 -24.55 9.94
CA LYS A 108 23.54 -23.30 9.76
C LYS A 108 22.69 -22.25 9.03
N ARG A 109 22.85 -21.01 9.39
CA ARG A 109 22.18 -19.87 8.77
C ARG A 109 23.09 -19.19 7.77
N LEU A 110 22.67 -19.20 6.51
CA LEU A 110 23.26 -18.41 5.43
C LEU A 110 22.54 -17.04 5.42
N TRP A 111 23.25 -15.99 5.83
CA TRP A 111 22.72 -14.63 5.88
C TRP A 111 23.22 -13.85 4.68
N VAL A 112 22.35 -13.54 3.72
CA VAL A 112 22.70 -12.89 2.46
C VAL A 112 21.73 -11.74 2.20
N SER A 113 22.25 -10.55 2.01
CA SER A 113 21.49 -9.34 1.63
C SER A 113 21.65 -8.97 0.14
N SER A 114 22.58 -9.62 -0.55
CA SER A 114 22.85 -9.43 -1.98
C SER A 114 23.02 -10.79 -2.65
N LEU A 115 22.47 -10.98 -3.87
CA LEU A 115 22.61 -12.21 -4.65
C LEU A 115 23.86 -12.21 -5.57
N GLU A 116 24.78 -11.27 -5.35
CA GLU A 116 26.08 -11.28 -6.03
C GLU A 116 26.90 -12.51 -5.63
N GLU A 117 27.57 -13.13 -6.59
CA GLU A 117 28.34 -14.36 -6.35
C GLU A 117 29.39 -14.19 -5.24
N SER A 118 30.06 -13.05 -5.19
CA SER A 118 31.04 -12.71 -4.17
C SER A 118 30.43 -12.64 -2.77
N ALA A 119 29.25 -12.03 -2.65
CA ALA A 119 28.50 -11.92 -1.39
C ALA A 119 28.02 -13.29 -0.90
N ILE A 120 27.50 -14.13 -1.81
CA ILE A 120 27.06 -15.49 -1.50
C ILE A 120 28.25 -16.35 -1.02
N ARG A 121 29.40 -16.32 -1.73
CA ARG A 121 30.62 -17.06 -1.34
C ARG A 121 31.14 -16.64 0.03
N LYS A 122 31.17 -15.33 0.29
CA LYS A 122 31.56 -14.77 1.60
C LYS A 122 30.59 -15.21 2.70
N ALA A 123 29.29 -15.18 2.45
CA ALA A 123 28.28 -15.60 3.42
C ALA A 123 28.35 -17.12 3.70
N LEU A 124 28.57 -17.96 2.69
CA LEU A 124 28.78 -19.40 2.86
C LEU A 124 29.99 -19.72 3.76
N SER A 125 31.06 -18.93 3.67
CA SER A 125 32.24 -19.09 4.52
C SER A 125 32.03 -18.60 5.97
N ASN A 126 30.99 -17.81 6.23
CA ASN A 126 30.70 -17.16 7.51
C ASN A 126 29.36 -17.57 8.13
N MET A 127 28.80 -18.71 7.73
CA MET A 127 27.55 -19.21 8.28
C MET A 127 27.63 -19.38 9.80
N LYS A 128 26.60 -18.93 10.50
CA LYS A 128 26.46 -19.09 11.95
C LYS A 128 25.47 -20.23 12.27
N PRO A 129 25.56 -20.84 13.47
CA PRO A 129 24.55 -21.80 13.89
C PRO A 129 23.18 -21.12 14.02
N MET A 130 22.11 -21.89 13.84
CA MET A 130 20.72 -21.40 13.92
C MET A 130 20.43 -20.69 15.24
N SER A 131 21.04 -21.13 16.35
CA SER A 131 20.87 -20.53 17.67
C SER A 131 21.33 -19.07 17.78
N ALA A 132 22.22 -18.61 16.90
CA ALA A 132 22.62 -17.20 16.84
C ALA A 132 21.47 -16.26 16.41
N TYR A 133 20.36 -16.82 15.90
CA TYR A 133 19.19 -16.10 15.41
C TYR A 133 17.92 -16.42 16.22
N ASP A 134 18.06 -16.96 17.44
CA ASP A 134 16.90 -17.32 18.27
C ASP A 134 16.08 -16.10 18.66
N ASN A 135 16.70 -14.98 18.99
CA ASN A 135 15.99 -13.74 19.31
C ASN A 135 15.21 -13.19 18.11
N LEU A 136 15.79 -13.27 16.92
CA LEU A 136 15.12 -12.87 15.67
C LEU A 136 13.86 -13.72 15.42
N PHE A 137 13.98 -15.05 15.59
CA PHE A 137 12.84 -15.96 15.51
C PHE A 137 11.80 -15.66 16.59
N ASN A 138 12.21 -15.45 17.84
CA ASN A 138 11.32 -15.18 18.96
C ASN A 138 10.53 -13.89 18.72
N ALA A 139 11.15 -12.84 18.16
CA ALA A 139 10.46 -11.61 17.79
C ALA A 139 9.40 -11.85 16.68
N GLY A 140 9.74 -12.59 15.62
CA GLY A 140 8.81 -12.94 14.56
C GLY A 140 7.66 -13.82 15.04
N TYR A 141 7.96 -14.80 15.87
CA TYR A 141 6.95 -15.71 16.45
C TYR A 141 6.03 -15.00 17.46
N ALA A 142 6.57 -14.12 18.29
CA ALA A 142 5.78 -13.27 19.20
C ALA A 142 4.82 -12.37 18.42
N ARG A 143 5.29 -11.77 17.33
CA ARG A 143 4.44 -10.96 16.44
C ARG A 143 3.29 -11.78 15.86
N ALA A 144 3.56 -12.96 15.31
CA ALA A 144 2.52 -13.82 14.71
C ALA A 144 1.44 -14.19 15.72
N ARG A 145 1.83 -14.54 16.97
CA ARG A 145 0.90 -14.87 18.06
C ARG A 145 0.10 -13.64 18.52
N ALA A 146 0.75 -12.49 18.67
CA ALA A 146 0.07 -11.25 19.04
C ALA A 146 -0.96 -10.83 17.99
N ASP A 147 -0.61 -10.87 16.71
CA ASP A 147 -1.53 -10.58 15.59
C ASP A 147 -2.70 -11.57 15.57
N TRP A 148 -2.46 -12.87 15.84
CA TRP A 148 -3.51 -13.87 15.98
C TRP A 148 -4.45 -13.55 17.16
N LEU A 149 -3.91 -13.26 18.35
CA LEU A 149 -4.70 -12.94 19.54
C LEU A 149 -5.61 -11.74 19.31
N VAL A 150 -5.10 -10.64 18.77
CA VAL A 150 -5.92 -9.44 18.48
C VAL A 150 -6.91 -9.71 17.37
N GLY A 151 -6.46 -10.32 16.28
CA GLY A 151 -7.32 -10.58 15.12
C GLY A 151 -8.49 -11.50 15.44
N MET A 152 -8.23 -12.63 16.11
CA MET A 152 -9.26 -13.62 16.40
C MET A 152 -10.20 -13.17 17.53
N ASN A 153 -9.65 -12.67 18.64
CA ASN A 153 -10.46 -12.22 19.75
C ASN A 153 -11.25 -10.95 19.42
N GLY A 154 -10.59 -9.94 18.86
CA GLY A 154 -11.24 -8.69 18.48
C GLY A 154 -12.35 -8.91 17.45
N SER A 155 -12.07 -9.67 16.38
CA SER A 155 -13.08 -9.96 15.36
C SER A 155 -14.29 -10.68 15.95
N ARG A 156 -14.08 -11.69 16.80
CA ARG A 156 -15.19 -12.43 17.43
C ARG A 156 -15.94 -11.57 18.44
N LEU A 157 -15.23 -10.86 19.31
CA LEU A 157 -15.80 -10.00 20.35
C LEU A 157 -16.77 -8.97 19.74
N PHE A 158 -16.27 -8.16 18.81
CA PHE A 158 -17.06 -7.08 18.22
C PHE A 158 -18.14 -7.61 17.26
N SER A 159 -17.91 -8.73 16.60
CA SER A 159 -18.97 -9.38 15.80
C SER A 159 -20.14 -9.86 16.66
N VAL A 160 -19.88 -10.43 17.85
CA VAL A 160 -20.92 -10.87 18.77
C VAL A 160 -21.61 -9.67 19.44
N ARG A 161 -20.83 -8.66 19.83
CA ARG A 161 -21.33 -7.46 20.50
C ARG A 161 -22.36 -6.70 19.65
N TYR A 162 -22.10 -6.54 18.36
CA TYR A 162 -22.91 -5.73 17.45
C TYR A 162 -23.73 -6.55 16.43
N GLY A 163 -23.66 -7.88 16.47
CA GLY A 163 -24.49 -8.73 15.64
C GLY A 163 -24.11 -8.85 14.15
N GLY A 164 -22.93 -8.35 13.75
CA GLY A 164 -22.44 -8.38 12.36
C GLY A 164 -21.07 -9.06 12.24
N LYS A 165 -20.64 -9.40 11.03
CA LYS A 165 -19.28 -9.94 10.80
C LYS A 165 -18.28 -8.78 10.66
N LEU A 166 -17.48 -8.57 11.68
CA LEU A 166 -16.42 -7.56 11.73
C LEU A 166 -15.05 -8.23 11.72
N ASN A 167 -14.14 -7.73 10.89
CA ASN A 167 -12.75 -8.18 10.84
C ASN A 167 -11.86 -7.12 11.48
N ILE A 168 -11.23 -7.47 12.59
CA ILE A 168 -10.32 -6.61 13.35
C ILE A 168 -8.88 -7.04 13.10
N GLY A 169 -7.97 -6.11 12.99
CA GLY A 169 -6.54 -6.40 12.86
C GLY A 169 -5.70 -5.19 13.21
N ARG A 170 -4.53 -5.44 13.83
CA ARG A 170 -3.62 -4.42 14.36
C ARG A 170 -3.17 -3.38 13.32
N VAL A 171 -2.97 -3.79 12.07
CA VAL A 171 -2.59 -2.88 10.97
C VAL A 171 -3.82 -2.46 10.15
N GLN A 172 -4.72 -3.40 9.87
CA GLN A 172 -5.89 -3.17 9.03
C GLN A 172 -6.86 -2.15 9.62
N THR A 173 -7.15 -2.24 10.93
CA THR A 173 -8.13 -1.36 11.58
C THR A 173 -7.65 0.09 11.67
N PRO A 174 -6.41 0.40 12.10
CA PRO A 174 -5.88 1.76 12.04
C PRO A 174 -5.80 2.32 10.62
N THR A 175 -5.44 1.52 9.64
CA THR A 175 -5.40 1.95 8.23
C THR A 175 -6.80 2.36 7.74
N LEU A 176 -7.83 1.59 8.10
CA LEU A 176 -9.22 1.95 7.80
C LEU A 176 -9.64 3.24 8.51
N ALA A 177 -9.26 3.39 9.79
CA ALA A 177 -9.56 4.61 10.55
C ALA A 177 -8.99 5.87 9.90
N MET A 178 -7.76 5.80 9.36
CA MET A 178 -7.16 6.92 8.61
C MET A 178 -7.98 7.30 7.37
N ILE A 179 -8.49 6.31 6.62
CA ILE A 179 -9.32 6.57 5.43
C ILE A 179 -10.64 7.21 5.84
N VAL A 180 -11.32 6.66 6.88
CA VAL A 180 -12.59 7.19 7.39
C VAL A 180 -12.43 8.63 7.88
N GLN A 181 -11.36 8.91 8.63
CA GLN A 181 -11.07 10.26 9.11
C GLN A 181 -10.85 11.24 7.94
N ARG A 182 -10.06 10.84 6.93
CA ARG A 182 -9.81 11.66 5.74
C ARG A 182 -11.09 11.94 4.97
N ASP A 183 -11.98 10.96 4.82
CA ASP A 183 -13.28 11.16 4.17
C ASP A 183 -14.16 12.11 4.98
N ALA A 184 -14.12 12.03 6.31
CA ALA A 184 -14.84 12.99 7.19
C ALA A 184 -14.30 14.42 7.03
N GLU A 185 -12.98 14.60 6.99
CA GLU A 185 -12.32 15.90 6.74
C GLU A 185 -12.72 16.49 5.38
N VAL A 186 -12.77 15.66 4.34
CA VAL A 186 -13.17 16.07 2.98
C VAL A 186 -14.65 16.48 2.95
N ASN A 187 -15.52 15.67 3.56
CA ASN A 187 -16.97 15.88 3.52
C ASN A 187 -17.43 17.01 4.45
N GLY A 188 -16.73 17.21 5.57
CA GLY A 188 -17.00 18.28 6.53
C GLY A 188 -16.34 19.62 6.17
N PHE A 189 -15.58 19.68 5.09
CA PHE A 189 -14.84 20.87 4.72
C PHE A 189 -15.78 22.00 4.28
N VAL A 190 -15.63 23.14 4.93
CA VAL A 190 -16.34 24.37 4.55
C VAL A 190 -15.39 25.25 3.74
N LYS A 191 -15.71 25.42 2.47
CA LYS A 191 -14.95 26.28 1.56
C LYS A 191 -15.02 27.75 2.02
N GLN A 192 -13.88 28.35 2.30
CA GLN A 192 -13.77 29.76 2.69
C GLN A 192 -13.19 30.57 1.52
N LYS A 193 -13.82 31.71 1.25
CA LYS A 193 -13.35 32.70 0.30
C LYS A 193 -12.28 33.57 0.98
N TYR A 194 -11.26 33.95 0.23
CA TYR A 194 -10.25 34.92 0.65
C TYR A 194 -9.74 35.68 -0.58
N PHE A 195 -9.03 36.76 -0.35
CA PHE A 195 -8.63 37.69 -1.39
C PHE A 195 -7.13 37.97 -1.32
N THR A 196 -6.59 38.48 -2.45
CA THR A 196 -5.29 39.15 -2.55
C THR A 196 -5.46 40.43 -3.35
N ALA A 197 -4.70 41.45 -3.03
CA ALA A 197 -4.51 42.56 -3.93
C ALA A 197 -3.30 42.26 -4.81
N ASP A 198 -3.48 42.27 -6.13
CA ASP A 198 -2.46 41.95 -7.12
C ASP A 198 -2.05 43.19 -7.89
N LEU A 199 -0.73 43.55 -7.85
CA LEU A 199 -0.16 44.69 -8.54
C LEU A 199 0.54 44.23 -9.83
N ASN A 200 -0.03 44.57 -10.96
CA ASN A 200 0.56 44.29 -12.27
C ASN A 200 1.63 45.34 -12.59
N CYS A 201 2.88 44.92 -12.63
CA CYS A 201 4.06 45.75 -12.97
C CYS A 201 4.46 45.60 -14.46
N GLY A 202 3.58 45.09 -15.31
CA GLY A 202 3.83 44.83 -16.73
C GLY A 202 4.39 43.41 -16.97
N ALA A 203 5.68 43.21 -16.67
CA ALA A 203 6.34 41.93 -16.90
C ALA A 203 6.14 40.89 -15.76
N PHE A 204 5.65 41.30 -14.59
CA PHE A 204 5.41 40.45 -13.43
C PHE A 204 4.29 41.03 -12.54
N THR A 205 3.78 40.24 -11.63
CA THR A 205 2.75 40.64 -10.66
C THR A 205 3.28 40.44 -9.25
N LEU A 206 3.07 41.45 -8.40
CA LEU A 206 3.29 41.38 -6.96
C LEU A 206 1.94 41.14 -6.27
N SER A 207 1.85 40.20 -5.35
CA SER A 207 0.61 39.91 -4.59
C SER A 207 0.78 40.26 -3.12
N SER A 208 -0.28 40.75 -2.51
CA SER A 208 -0.35 40.99 -1.06
C SER A 208 -0.37 39.66 -0.29
N ALA A 209 -0.27 39.73 1.02
CA ALA A 209 -0.69 38.63 1.90
C ALA A 209 -2.19 38.35 1.75
N ARG A 210 -2.65 37.19 2.25
CA ARG A 210 -4.06 36.82 2.28
C ARG A 210 -4.89 37.84 3.06
N ILE A 211 -6.04 38.21 2.50
CA ILE A 211 -7.03 39.10 3.08
C ILE A 211 -8.35 38.32 3.20
N ASP A 212 -8.95 38.27 4.39
CA ASP A 212 -10.12 37.43 4.62
C ASP A 212 -11.45 38.15 4.32
N ASP A 213 -11.41 39.46 4.11
CA ASP A 213 -12.62 40.28 3.86
C ASP A 213 -12.48 41.09 2.56
N GLU A 214 -13.55 41.07 1.76
CA GLU A 214 -13.60 41.68 0.44
C GLU A 214 -13.45 43.22 0.48
N LYS A 215 -14.03 43.87 1.47
CA LYS A 215 -13.97 45.34 1.58
C LYS A 215 -12.54 45.83 1.85
N SER A 216 -11.80 45.12 2.68
CA SER A 216 -10.40 45.41 2.95
C SER A 216 -9.54 45.17 1.72
N ALA A 217 -9.84 44.12 0.92
CA ALA A 217 -9.14 43.88 -0.35
C ALA A 217 -9.43 44.98 -1.37
N ASP A 218 -10.68 45.37 -1.55
CA ASP A 218 -11.08 46.44 -2.47
C ASP A 218 -10.51 47.79 -2.06
N ALA A 219 -10.46 48.09 -0.77
CA ALA A 219 -9.85 49.30 -0.23
C ALA A 219 -8.34 49.35 -0.54
N LEU A 220 -7.65 48.24 -0.36
CA LEU A 220 -6.21 48.15 -0.68
C LEU A 220 -5.97 48.25 -2.18
N VAL A 221 -6.77 47.61 -3.03
CA VAL A 221 -6.71 47.74 -4.48
C VAL A 221 -6.92 49.19 -4.89
N SER A 222 -7.98 49.82 -4.41
CA SER A 222 -8.27 51.25 -4.72
C SER A 222 -7.16 52.19 -4.27
N ALA A 223 -6.52 51.92 -3.13
CA ALA A 223 -5.38 52.70 -2.66
C ALA A 223 -4.12 52.56 -3.53
N CYS A 224 -3.92 51.38 -4.14
CA CYS A 224 -2.73 51.06 -4.89
C CYS A 224 -2.87 51.29 -6.41
N ASP A 225 -4.10 51.31 -6.94
CA ASP A 225 -4.34 51.44 -8.39
C ASP A 225 -3.82 52.78 -8.92
N GLY A 226 -3.04 52.74 -10.02
CA GLY A 226 -2.35 53.90 -10.60
C GLY A 226 -1.21 54.44 -9.74
N SER A 227 -0.95 53.88 -8.57
CA SER A 227 0.14 54.27 -7.67
C SER A 227 1.49 53.71 -8.10
N THR A 228 2.53 54.09 -7.38
CA THR A 228 3.89 53.58 -7.60
C THR A 228 4.26 52.57 -6.53
N VAL A 229 4.66 51.37 -6.95
CA VAL A 229 5.32 50.39 -6.07
C VAL A 229 6.84 50.58 -6.15
N THR A 230 7.50 50.60 -5.00
CA THR A 230 8.98 50.64 -4.90
C THR A 230 9.47 49.27 -4.46
N ILE A 231 10.42 48.69 -5.18
CA ILE A 231 11.07 47.43 -4.80
C ILE A 231 11.97 47.69 -3.60
N SER A 232 11.57 47.16 -2.45
CA SER A 232 12.30 47.33 -1.17
C SER A 232 13.35 46.23 -0.95
N SER A 233 13.19 45.05 -1.56
CA SER A 233 14.16 43.97 -1.44
C SER A 233 14.13 43.00 -2.63
N VAL A 234 15.33 42.58 -3.05
CA VAL A 234 15.55 41.54 -4.07
C VAL A 234 16.42 40.43 -3.46
N LYS A 235 15.79 39.37 -2.97
CA LYS A 235 16.50 38.20 -2.40
C LYS A 235 16.71 37.16 -3.47
N ARG A 236 17.98 36.81 -3.73
CA ARG A 236 18.38 35.72 -4.65
C ARG A 236 19.11 34.64 -3.86
N GLU A 237 18.75 33.39 -4.11
CA GLU A 237 19.36 32.22 -3.48
C GLU A 237 19.49 31.10 -4.48
N VAL A 238 20.69 30.59 -4.67
CA VAL A 238 20.89 29.36 -5.44
C VAL A 238 20.46 28.16 -4.58
N LYS A 239 19.36 27.54 -4.96
CA LYS A 239 18.84 26.34 -4.32
C LYS A 239 19.26 25.09 -5.07
N THR A 240 19.45 24.03 -4.29
CA THR A 240 19.90 22.73 -4.79
C THR A 240 18.91 21.66 -4.35
N ASP A 241 18.23 21.02 -5.32
CA ASP A 241 17.45 19.81 -5.07
C ASP A 241 18.37 18.60 -5.25
N LYS A 242 18.62 17.90 -4.16
CA LYS A 242 19.45 16.68 -4.18
C LYS A 242 18.82 15.62 -5.08
N ALA A 243 19.68 14.77 -5.67
CA ALA A 243 19.23 13.59 -6.38
C ALA A 243 18.33 12.70 -5.48
N PRO A 244 17.29 12.05 -6.03
CA PRO A 244 16.45 11.16 -5.25
C PRO A 244 17.25 9.93 -4.77
N LYS A 245 16.76 9.28 -3.73
CA LYS A 245 17.28 7.98 -3.33
C LYS A 245 16.77 6.89 -4.29
N LEU A 246 17.35 5.70 -4.21
CA LEU A 246 16.84 4.51 -4.89
C LEU A 246 15.46 4.09 -4.35
N TYR A 247 14.86 3.10 -4.98
CA TYR A 247 13.58 2.57 -4.52
C TYR A 247 13.74 1.52 -3.41
N ASP A 248 13.00 1.69 -2.32
CA ASP A 248 12.40 0.61 -1.58
C ASP A 248 11.03 0.23 -2.20
N LEU A 249 10.39 -0.83 -1.70
CA LEU A 249 9.10 -1.26 -2.25
C LEU A 249 8.02 -0.18 -2.09
N THR A 250 7.95 0.51 -0.95
CA THR A 250 6.90 1.51 -0.69
C THR A 250 7.02 2.70 -1.63
N THR A 251 8.21 3.23 -1.81
CA THR A 251 8.42 4.37 -2.74
C THR A 251 8.19 3.97 -4.18
N LEU A 252 8.55 2.75 -4.59
CA LEU A 252 8.23 2.24 -5.92
C LEU A 252 6.70 2.14 -6.14
N GLN A 253 5.96 1.58 -5.19
CA GLN A 253 4.50 1.48 -5.24
C GLN A 253 3.84 2.85 -5.33
N ARG A 254 4.33 3.82 -4.56
CA ARG A 254 3.84 5.20 -4.56
C ARG A 254 4.04 5.88 -5.91
N GLU A 255 5.24 5.82 -6.46
CA GLU A 255 5.54 6.44 -7.75
C GLU A 255 4.83 5.73 -8.92
N ALA A 256 4.70 4.40 -8.88
CA ALA A 256 3.93 3.64 -9.87
C ALA A 256 2.43 3.99 -9.84
N ASN A 257 1.85 4.17 -8.64
CA ASN A 257 0.46 4.63 -8.51
C ASN A 257 0.29 6.06 -9.06
N LYS A 258 1.21 6.96 -8.75
CA LYS A 258 1.20 8.35 -9.28
C LYS A 258 1.30 8.37 -10.80
N ALA A 259 2.26 7.64 -11.39
CA ALA A 259 2.55 7.66 -12.82
C ALA A 259 1.50 6.90 -13.64
N PHE A 260 1.17 5.68 -13.24
CA PHE A 260 0.39 4.74 -14.05
C PHE A 260 -0.98 4.40 -13.45
N GLY A 261 -1.23 4.74 -12.19
CA GLY A 261 -2.45 4.34 -11.47
C GLY A 261 -2.45 2.88 -11.02
N TYR A 262 -1.30 2.21 -11.01
CA TYR A 262 -1.21 0.84 -10.52
C TYR A 262 -1.47 0.78 -9.02
N THR A 263 -2.15 -0.28 -8.58
CA THR A 263 -2.28 -0.55 -7.16
C THR A 263 -0.94 -0.98 -6.56
N ALA A 264 -0.81 -0.88 -5.25
CA ALA A 264 0.38 -1.36 -4.54
C ALA A 264 0.61 -2.86 -4.80
N GLN A 265 -0.48 -3.66 -4.87
CA GLN A 265 -0.40 -5.08 -5.17
C GLN A 265 0.07 -5.33 -6.62
N GLN A 266 -0.53 -4.64 -7.61
CA GLN A 266 -0.08 -4.75 -9.01
C GLN A 266 1.40 -4.41 -9.17
N THR A 267 1.86 -3.34 -8.50
CA THR A 267 3.27 -2.95 -8.53
C THR A 267 4.16 -4.04 -7.95
N LEU A 268 3.76 -4.63 -6.81
CA LEU A 268 4.47 -5.75 -6.21
C LEU A 268 4.51 -6.96 -7.15
N ASP A 269 3.38 -7.33 -7.76
CA ASP A 269 3.28 -8.48 -8.66
C ASP A 269 4.18 -8.32 -9.89
N TYR A 270 4.17 -7.14 -10.53
CA TYR A 270 5.07 -6.83 -11.64
C TYR A 270 6.54 -6.85 -11.25
N THR A 271 6.87 -6.28 -10.08
CA THR A 271 8.25 -6.27 -9.59
C THR A 271 8.72 -7.69 -9.22
N GLN A 272 7.83 -8.50 -8.65
CA GLN A 272 8.10 -9.90 -8.33
C GLN A 272 8.38 -10.71 -9.62
N SER A 273 7.57 -10.53 -10.67
CA SER A 273 7.79 -11.17 -11.97
C SER A 273 9.14 -10.77 -12.58
N LEU A 274 9.48 -9.48 -12.54
CA LEU A 274 10.78 -8.98 -12.99
C LEU A 274 11.95 -9.58 -12.18
N TYR A 275 11.79 -9.73 -10.87
CA TYR A 275 12.79 -10.38 -10.01
C TYR A 275 12.98 -11.86 -10.36
N GLU A 276 11.89 -12.61 -10.53
CA GLU A 276 11.92 -14.01 -10.95
C GLU A 276 12.53 -14.17 -12.35
N GLY A 277 12.28 -13.19 -13.23
CA GLY A 277 12.94 -13.04 -14.53
C GLY A 277 14.41 -12.58 -14.44
N LYS A 278 14.95 -12.33 -13.25
CA LYS A 278 16.32 -11.84 -13.00
C LYS A 278 16.61 -10.48 -13.65
N LEU A 279 15.59 -9.62 -13.76
CA LEU A 279 15.73 -8.28 -14.36
C LEU A 279 15.89 -7.17 -13.31
N VAL A 280 15.44 -7.42 -12.08
CA VAL A 280 15.59 -6.51 -10.94
C VAL A 280 16.05 -7.27 -9.69
N THR A 281 16.54 -6.55 -8.69
CA THR A 281 16.88 -7.09 -7.37
C THR A 281 15.65 -7.38 -6.55
N TYR A 282 15.79 -7.96 -5.35
CA TYR A 282 14.70 -8.41 -4.51
C TYR A 282 13.70 -7.29 -4.18
N PRO A 283 12.38 -7.48 -4.42
CA PRO A 283 11.43 -6.39 -4.34
C PRO A 283 10.98 -6.01 -2.92
N ARG A 284 11.02 -6.95 -1.95
CA ARG A 284 10.49 -6.70 -0.60
C ARG A 284 11.57 -6.12 0.32
N THR A 285 12.07 -4.95 -0.01
CA THR A 285 13.08 -4.22 0.77
C THR A 285 12.52 -2.91 1.31
N ASP A 286 13.02 -2.51 2.46
CA ASP A 286 12.81 -1.21 3.10
C ASP A 286 14.00 -0.25 2.91
N SER A 287 15.10 -0.74 2.32
CA SER A 287 16.28 0.06 2.05
C SER A 287 16.19 0.83 0.74
N GLN A 288 16.65 2.07 0.77
CA GLN A 288 16.84 2.96 -0.39
C GLN A 288 18.32 3.10 -0.77
N TYR A 289 19.17 2.22 -0.24
CA TYR A 289 20.62 2.23 -0.43
C TYR A 289 21.13 0.86 -0.84
N LEU A 290 22.32 0.84 -1.42
CA LEU A 290 23.09 -0.35 -1.74
C LEU A 290 24.19 -0.57 -0.71
N SER A 291 24.64 -1.80 -0.57
CA SER A 291 25.85 -2.15 0.15
C SER A 291 27.11 -1.88 -0.69
N ASP A 292 28.27 -1.79 -0.06
CA ASP A 292 29.54 -1.47 -0.72
C ASP A 292 29.96 -2.51 -1.76
N ASP A 293 29.64 -3.78 -1.56
CA ASP A 293 29.87 -4.87 -2.51
C ASP A 293 29.11 -4.67 -3.84
N MET A 294 28.03 -3.89 -3.83
CA MET A 294 27.23 -3.58 -5.02
C MET A 294 27.78 -2.43 -5.87
N ALA A 295 28.83 -1.71 -5.43
CA ALA A 295 29.28 -0.49 -6.09
C ALA A 295 29.68 -0.71 -7.56
N GLN A 296 30.44 -1.75 -7.85
CA GLN A 296 30.87 -2.08 -9.21
C GLN A 296 29.68 -2.51 -10.08
N THR A 297 28.83 -3.39 -9.57
CA THR A 297 27.61 -3.86 -10.23
C THR A 297 26.67 -2.69 -10.54
N ALA A 298 26.47 -1.78 -9.60
CA ALA A 298 25.63 -0.61 -9.81
C ALA A 298 26.16 0.30 -10.93
N LEU A 299 27.48 0.48 -11.02
CA LEU A 299 28.09 1.25 -12.10
C LEU A 299 27.87 0.60 -13.48
N GLU A 300 28.06 -0.71 -13.56
CA GLU A 300 27.87 -1.48 -14.80
C GLU A 300 26.40 -1.47 -15.24
N VAL A 301 25.48 -1.69 -14.31
CA VAL A 301 24.03 -1.66 -14.56
C VAL A 301 23.57 -0.25 -14.95
N THR A 302 24.13 0.80 -14.35
CA THR A 302 23.83 2.19 -14.77
C THR A 302 24.19 2.42 -16.24
N LYS A 303 25.34 1.96 -16.69
CA LYS A 303 25.75 2.03 -18.11
C LYS A 303 24.86 1.21 -19.03
N LEU A 304 24.48 0.02 -18.60
CA LEU A 304 23.53 -0.83 -19.34
C LEU A 304 22.16 -0.13 -19.47
N CYS A 305 21.64 0.44 -18.40
CA CYS A 305 20.38 1.20 -18.43
C CYS A 305 20.46 2.38 -19.41
N ASP A 306 21.56 3.12 -19.42
CA ASP A 306 21.76 4.21 -20.39
C ASP A 306 21.68 3.70 -21.84
N SER A 307 22.38 2.61 -22.13
CA SER A 307 22.41 2.00 -23.46
C SER A 307 21.04 1.49 -23.90
N TYR A 308 20.30 0.77 -23.01
CA TYR A 308 19.03 0.13 -23.37
C TYR A 308 17.84 1.08 -23.39
N PHE A 309 17.79 2.05 -22.48
CA PHE A 309 16.68 2.99 -22.35
C PHE A 309 16.94 4.35 -23.02
N GLY A 310 18.15 4.61 -23.48
CA GLY A 310 18.52 5.80 -24.23
C GLY A 310 18.45 7.08 -23.41
N PHE A 311 18.94 7.07 -22.15
CA PHE A 311 18.91 8.26 -21.29
C PHE A 311 19.90 9.36 -21.76
N GLY A 312 20.99 9.00 -22.43
CA GLY A 312 22.02 9.94 -22.91
C GLY A 312 22.80 10.59 -21.76
N ILE A 313 23.37 9.75 -20.88
CA ILE A 313 24.15 10.22 -19.74
C ILE A 313 25.44 10.88 -20.23
N ALA A 314 25.59 12.19 -20.01
CA ALA A 314 26.78 12.96 -20.37
C ALA A 314 27.76 13.17 -19.21
N HIS A 315 27.47 12.65 -18.01
CA HIS A 315 28.30 12.79 -16.82
C HIS A 315 28.73 11.44 -16.28
N THR A 316 29.76 11.40 -15.44
CA THR A 316 30.12 10.18 -14.71
C THR A 316 29.13 9.92 -13.59
N PRO A 317 28.44 8.75 -13.55
CA PRO A 317 27.54 8.41 -12.46
C PRO A 317 28.26 8.37 -11.11
N ASP A 318 27.73 9.04 -10.11
CA ASP A 318 28.27 9.08 -8.75
C ASP A 318 27.61 7.98 -7.90
N ILE A 319 28.15 6.78 -7.97
CA ILE A 319 27.63 5.59 -7.28
C ILE A 319 27.74 5.74 -5.76
N GLN A 320 28.72 6.50 -5.26
CA GLN A 320 28.89 6.67 -3.80
C GLN A 320 27.69 7.30 -3.12
N LYS A 321 26.88 8.08 -3.85
CA LYS A 321 25.63 8.66 -3.30
C LYS A 321 24.60 7.63 -2.88
N VAL A 322 24.62 6.45 -3.48
CA VAL A 322 23.64 5.39 -3.25
C VAL A 322 24.18 4.26 -2.38
N ILE A 323 25.45 4.31 -1.95
CA ILE A 323 26.09 3.32 -1.08
C ILE A 323 25.95 3.74 0.38
N ASN A 324 25.38 2.87 1.23
CA ASN A 324 25.36 3.06 2.67
C ASN A 324 25.06 1.75 3.42
N ASN A 325 26.08 1.05 3.88
CA ASN A 325 25.95 -0.24 4.61
C ASN A 325 25.09 -0.14 5.86
N SER A 326 25.14 0.98 6.60
CA SER A 326 24.37 1.14 7.84
C SER A 326 22.85 1.26 7.60
N LYS A 327 22.44 1.49 6.36
CA LYS A 327 21.04 1.60 5.94
C LYS A 327 20.55 0.37 5.16
N VAL A 328 21.33 -0.71 5.14
CA VAL A 328 20.98 -2.01 4.55
C VAL A 328 20.97 -3.05 5.65
N SER A 329 19.79 -3.34 6.21
CA SER A 329 19.63 -4.31 7.30
C SER A 329 19.46 -5.75 6.80
N GLY A 330 18.58 -5.98 5.85
CA GLY A 330 18.29 -7.28 5.25
C GLY A 330 18.61 -7.29 3.76
N HIS A 331 17.91 -6.48 2.99
CA HIS A 331 18.05 -6.35 1.54
C HIS A 331 18.38 -4.92 1.15
N HIS A 332 19.21 -4.77 0.11
CA HIS A 332 19.49 -3.45 -0.47
C HIS A 332 18.34 -2.96 -1.38
N ALA A 333 18.43 -1.73 -1.85
CA ALA A 333 17.44 -1.08 -2.71
C ALA A 333 17.15 -1.86 -4.01
N ILE A 334 15.99 -1.61 -4.60
CA ILE A 334 15.57 -2.19 -5.87
C ILE A 334 16.28 -1.45 -7.00
N ILE A 335 17.09 -2.19 -7.77
CA ILE A 335 17.75 -1.72 -8.98
C ILE A 335 17.61 -2.78 -10.10
N PRO A 336 17.79 -2.42 -11.38
CA PRO A 336 17.93 -3.40 -12.44
C PRO A 336 19.17 -4.28 -12.21
N THR A 337 19.20 -5.44 -12.87
CA THR A 337 20.37 -6.34 -12.85
C THR A 337 21.06 -6.38 -14.22
N SER A 338 22.21 -7.05 -14.31
CA SER A 338 22.87 -7.35 -15.58
C SER A 338 22.02 -8.20 -16.52
N GLY A 339 20.97 -8.87 -16.02
CA GLY A 339 20.01 -9.65 -16.81
C GLY A 339 19.33 -8.87 -17.93
N ILE A 340 19.20 -7.54 -17.80
CA ILE A 340 18.67 -6.68 -18.87
C ILE A 340 19.47 -6.74 -20.17
N ALA A 341 20.76 -7.09 -20.11
CA ALA A 341 21.64 -7.17 -21.28
C ALA A 341 21.30 -8.36 -22.20
N THR A 342 20.69 -9.41 -21.66
CA THR A 342 20.42 -10.67 -22.39
C THR A 342 18.92 -10.93 -22.58
N ALA A 343 18.06 -10.17 -21.90
CA ALA A 343 16.61 -10.36 -21.98
C ALA A 343 16.01 -9.64 -23.19
N ASP A 344 14.99 -10.25 -23.79
CA ASP A 344 14.14 -9.55 -24.75
C ASP A 344 13.12 -8.65 -24.00
N LEU A 345 13.53 -7.42 -23.75
CA LEU A 345 12.68 -6.44 -23.07
C LEU A 345 11.45 -6.01 -23.90
N SER A 346 11.44 -6.30 -25.21
CA SER A 346 10.30 -5.99 -26.07
C SER A 346 9.11 -6.90 -25.81
N SER A 347 9.37 -8.14 -25.39
CA SER A 347 8.36 -9.16 -25.06
C SER A 347 7.69 -8.98 -23.70
N LEU A 348 8.23 -8.11 -22.82
CA LEU A 348 7.66 -7.89 -21.49
C LEU A 348 6.23 -7.32 -21.56
N PRO A 349 5.33 -7.78 -20.70
CA PRO A 349 4.02 -7.14 -20.51
C PRO A 349 4.16 -5.65 -20.18
N THR A 350 3.20 -4.84 -20.61
CA THR A 350 3.25 -3.37 -20.43
C THR A 350 3.47 -2.96 -18.97
N GLY A 351 2.84 -3.65 -18.01
CA GLY A 351 3.01 -3.35 -16.58
C GLY A 351 4.45 -3.57 -16.11
N GLU A 352 5.04 -4.69 -16.46
CA GLU A 352 6.44 -5.02 -16.13
C GLU A 352 7.41 -4.06 -16.82
N LYS A 353 7.19 -3.74 -18.10
CA LYS A 353 8.01 -2.77 -18.83
C LYS A 353 7.98 -1.39 -18.17
N ASN A 354 6.81 -0.92 -17.76
CA ASN A 354 6.65 0.36 -17.07
C ASN A 354 7.40 0.38 -15.72
N ILE A 355 7.30 -0.69 -14.93
CA ILE A 355 7.99 -0.80 -13.64
C ILE A 355 9.50 -0.89 -13.85
N LEU A 356 9.99 -1.68 -14.79
CA LEU A 356 11.42 -1.76 -15.09
C LEU A 356 11.98 -0.41 -15.54
N THR A 357 11.26 0.31 -16.42
CA THR A 357 11.64 1.65 -16.87
C THR A 357 11.70 2.63 -15.69
N LEU A 358 10.73 2.55 -14.77
CA LEU A 358 10.70 3.41 -13.58
C LEU A 358 11.91 3.14 -12.67
N ILE A 359 12.24 1.86 -12.44
CA ILE A 359 13.41 1.46 -11.63
C ILE A 359 14.72 1.90 -12.29
N ALA A 360 14.87 1.70 -13.61
CA ALA A 360 16.03 2.15 -14.36
C ALA A 360 16.19 3.67 -14.30
N THR A 361 15.11 4.42 -14.53
CA THR A 361 15.10 5.89 -14.43
C THR A 361 15.54 6.35 -13.04
N LYS A 362 15.07 5.68 -11.98
CA LYS A 362 15.44 6.02 -10.60
C LYS A 362 16.94 5.84 -10.35
N LEU A 363 17.53 4.75 -10.83
CA LEU A 363 18.98 4.51 -10.69
C LEU A 363 19.78 5.61 -11.38
N ILE A 364 19.40 5.98 -12.60
CA ILE A 364 20.03 7.09 -13.34
C ILE A 364 19.91 8.41 -12.58
N CYS A 365 18.71 8.75 -12.10
CA CYS A 365 18.48 9.97 -11.35
C CYS A 365 19.28 10.01 -10.03
N ALA A 366 19.33 8.89 -9.30
CA ALA A 366 19.97 8.81 -7.99
C ALA A 366 21.49 9.01 -8.05
N THR A 367 22.10 8.64 -9.19
CA THR A 367 23.54 8.76 -9.42
C THR A 367 23.93 10.03 -10.18
N ALA A 368 22.95 10.85 -10.58
CA ALA A 368 23.16 12.08 -11.35
C ALA A 368 23.52 13.28 -10.47
N PRO A 369 24.02 14.37 -11.06
CA PRO A 369 24.18 15.66 -10.39
C PRO A 369 22.86 16.20 -9.83
N ALA A 370 22.97 17.05 -8.81
CA ALA A 370 21.81 17.72 -8.23
C ALA A 370 21.22 18.76 -9.21
N HIS A 371 19.91 18.95 -9.15
CA HIS A 371 19.23 20.04 -9.84
C HIS A 371 19.49 21.36 -9.11
N LYS A 372 19.90 22.41 -9.85
CA LYS A 372 20.18 23.74 -9.30
C LYS A 372 19.34 24.80 -9.98
N TYR A 373 18.81 25.70 -9.19
CA TYR A 373 18.05 26.86 -9.69
C TYR A 373 18.27 28.10 -8.83
N ASP A 374 18.18 29.27 -9.46
CA ASP A 374 18.14 30.55 -8.79
C ASP A 374 16.69 30.84 -8.36
N ALA A 375 16.45 30.90 -7.05
CA ALA A 375 15.18 31.31 -6.48
C ALA A 375 15.22 32.81 -6.18
N VAL A 376 14.30 33.57 -6.76
CA VAL A 376 14.20 35.03 -6.59
C VAL A 376 12.91 35.33 -5.82
N LYS A 377 13.02 36.13 -4.76
CA LYS A 377 11.87 36.72 -4.08
C LYS A 377 12.01 38.25 -4.17
N LEU A 378 11.05 38.90 -4.82
CA LEU A 378 10.89 40.34 -4.83
C LEU A 378 9.94 40.76 -3.71
N THR A 379 10.28 41.85 -3.03
CA THR A 379 9.38 42.56 -2.10
C THR A 379 9.23 43.97 -2.57
N GLY A 380 8.01 44.43 -2.76
CA GLY A 380 7.67 45.80 -3.13
C GLY A 380 6.79 46.45 -2.06
N ILE A 381 6.96 47.76 -1.87
CA ILE A 381 6.10 48.55 -0.98
C ILE A 381 5.25 49.50 -1.84
N CYS A 382 3.94 49.42 -1.69
CA CYS A 382 2.99 50.37 -2.28
C CYS A 382 2.07 50.88 -1.16
N ASN A 383 2.04 52.21 -0.99
CA ASN A 383 1.24 52.89 0.05
C ASN A 383 1.39 52.24 1.46
N GLY A 384 2.63 51.90 1.83
CA GLY A 384 2.98 51.33 3.14
C GLY A 384 2.69 49.84 3.28
N THR A 385 2.08 49.18 2.28
CA THR A 385 1.77 47.74 2.29
C THR A 385 2.83 46.96 1.49
N GLU A 386 3.21 45.79 2.02
CA GLU A 386 4.15 44.87 1.40
C GLU A 386 3.44 43.94 0.41
N PHE A 387 4.04 43.79 -0.77
CA PHE A 387 3.64 42.87 -1.82
C PHE A 387 4.82 42.00 -2.25
N THR A 388 4.61 40.77 -2.63
CA THR A 388 5.68 39.84 -2.96
C THR A 388 5.47 39.14 -4.30
N ALA A 389 6.56 38.82 -5.00
CA ALA A 389 6.58 37.89 -6.11
C ALA A 389 7.73 36.90 -5.95
N THR A 390 7.51 35.65 -6.40
CA THR A 390 8.56 34.62 -6.43
C THR A 390 8.75 34.10 -7.83
N GLY A 391 9.98 33.76 -8.16
CA GLY A 391 10.34 33.17 -9.46
C GLY A 391 11.49 32.20 -9.34
N ARG A 392 11.68 31.40 -10.40
CA ARG A 392 12.77 30.43 -10.54
C ARG A 392 13.41 30.52 -11.89
N THR A 393 14.73 30.40 -11.93
CA THR A 393 15.50 30.21 -13.16
C THR A 393 16.38 28.96 -13.00
N VAL A 394 16.17 27.94 -13.84
CA VAL A 394 16.97 26.72 -13.81
C VAL A 394 18.39 27.03 -14.23
N LEU A 395 19.38 26.71 -13.40
CA LEU A 395 20.81 26.83 -13.65
C LEU A 395 21.42 25.54 -14.18
N ASP A 396 21.00 24.41 -13.59
CA ASP A 396 21.38 23.05 -14.01
C ASP A 396 20.21 22.11 -13.81
N MET A 397 19.76 21.46 -14.88
CA MET A 397 18.68 20.45 -14.82
C MET A 397 19.06 19.26 -13.93
N GLY A 398 20.33 18.91 -13.84
CA GLY A 398 20.80 17.78 -13.07
C GLY A 398 20.02 16.51 -13.35
N TRP A 399 19.62 15.81 -12.27
CA TRP A 399 18.85 14.56 -12.37
C TRP A 399 17.45 14.73 -12.98
N LYS A 400 16.85 15.92 -12.93
CA LYS A 400 15.48 16.15 -13.46
C LYS A 400 15.39 15.98 -14.98
N ARG A 401 16.51 16.08 -15.72
CA ARG A 401 16.56 15.84 -17.18
C ARG A 401 16.15 14.43 -17.58
N PHE A 402 16.28 13.45 -16.69
CA PHE A 402 15.98 12.04 -16.95
C PHE A 402 14.54 11.67 -16.62
N ILE A 403 13.80 12.53 -15.95
CA ILE A 403 12.37 12.32 -15.70
C ILE A 403 11.62 12.75 -16.97
N ARG A 404 10.84 11.83 -17.55
CA ARG A 404 9.92 12.20 -18.63
C ARG A 404 8.92 13.21 -18.08
N GLN A 405 8.93 14.41 -18.60
CA GLN A 405 7.90 15.41 -18.33
C GLN A 405 6.58 14.82 -18.84
N THR A 406 5.64 14.58 -17.97
CA THR A 406 4.26 14.36 -18.38
C THR A 406 3.65 15.72 -18.70
N ASP A 407 2.84 15.83 -19.76
CA ASP A 407 2.18 17.07 -20.23
C ASP A 407 1.36 17.82 -19.15
N LYS A 408 1.36 17.33 -17.91
CA LYS A 408 0.67 17.89 -16.75
C LYS A 408 1.55 18.58 -15.72
N GLU A 409 2.86 18.58 -15.89
CA GLU A 409 3.73 19.41 -15.05
C GLU A 409 3.54 20.86 -15.47
N LYS A 410 3.11 21.68 -14.51
CA LYS A 410 3.04 23.14 -14.70
C LYS A 410 4.40 23.60 -15.21
N PRO A 411 4.44 24.48 -16.23
CA PRO A 411 5.70 25.09 -16.63
C PRO A 411 6.39 25.65 -15.39
N ASP A 412 7.69 25.44 -15.29
CA ASP A 412 8.52 26.00 -14.22
C ASP A 412 8.09 27.43 -13.95
N GLU A 413 7.94 27.77 -12.64
CA GLU A 413 7.54 29.11 -12.21
C GLU A 413 8.27 30.15 -13.07
N LYS A 414 7.50 31.08 -13.66
CA LYS A 414 8.03 32.09 -14.59
C LYS A 414 9.26 32.73 -13.99
N ALA A 415 10.33 32.78 -14.78
CA ALA A 415 11.49 33.59 -14.42
C ALA A 415 11.04 35.03 -14.22
N LEU A 416 11.40 35.62 -13.09
CA LEU A 416 11.17 37.04 -12.89
C LEU A 416 12.20 37.87 -13.72
N PRO A 417 11.81 39.03 -14.25
CA PRO A 417 12.74 39.88 -14.93
C PRO A 417 13.86 40.39 -14.00
N ALA A 418 14.93 40.89 -14.55
CA ALA A 418 15.98 41.54 -13.77
C ALA A 418 15.42 42.83 -13.17
N VAL A 419 15.30 42.86 -11.85
CA VAL A 419 14.80 44.01 -11.08
C VAL A 419 15.80 44.33 -9.98
N SER A 420 15.96 45.60 -9.67
CA SER A 420 16.88 46.11 -8.63
C SER A 420 16.11 46.74 -7.47
N GLU A 421 16.71 46.73 -6.29
CA GLU A 421 16.20 47.50 -5.14
C GLU A 421 16.16 49.00 -5.44
N GLY A 422 15.11 49.64 -4.97
CA GLY A 422 14.84 51.06 -5.28
C GLY A 422 14.15 51.31 -6.63
N GLN A 423 14.04 50.29 -7.50
CA GLN A 423 13.32 50.43 -8.78
C GLN A 423 11.82 50.59 -8.52
N THR A 424 11.19 51.45 -9.31
CA THR A 424 9.79 51.81 -9.17
C THR A 424 8.99 51.40 -10.40
N PHE A 425 7.71 51.02 -10.18
CA PHE A 425 6.78 50.68 -11.23
C PHE A 425 5.42 51.31 -10.95
N THR A 426 4.82 51.95 -11.95
CA THR A 426 3.41 52.33 -11.90
C THR A 426 2.58 51.06 -12.06
N VAL A 427 1.64 50.81 -11.19
CA VAL A 427 0.89 49.54 -11.14
C VAL A 427 -0.56 49.72 -11.50
N ALA A 428 -1.12 48.71 -12.16
CA ALA A 428 -2.57 48.47 -12.20
C ALA A 428 -2.91 47.43 -11.15
N ALA A 429 -3.73 47.81 -10.18
CA ALA A 429 -4.12 46.95 -9.08
C ALA A 429 -5.42 46.21 -9.39
N SER A 430 -5.54 44.95 -8.98
CA SER A 430 -6.75 44.15 -9.14
C SER A 430 -6.97 43.27 -7.93
N ASN A 431 -8.25 42.94 -7.68
CA ASN A 431 -8.63 41.99 -6.62
C ASN A 431 -8.54 40.55 -7.13
N GLY A 432 -7.72 39.73 -6.48
CA GLY A 432 -7.61 38.30 -6.72
C GLY A 432 -8.54 37.53 -5.77
N GLU A 433 -9.55 36.85 -6.32
CA GLU A 433 -10.46 36.01 -5.55
C GLU A 433 -9.94 34.58 -5.47
N HIS A 434 -9.87 34.03 -4.27
CA HIS A 434 -9.39 32.69 -4.00
C HIS A 434 -10.30 31.93 -3.07
N PHE A 435 -10.17 30.61 -3.05
CA PHE A 435 -10.90 29.74 -2.15
C PHE A 435 -9.98 28.71 -1.52
N THR A 436 -10.21 28.40 -0.25
CA THR A 436 -9.60 27.25 0.39
C THR A 436 -10.08 25.96 -0.25
N SER A 437 -9.23 24.95 -0.28
CA SER A 437 -9.54 23.63 -0.86
C SER A 437 -9.53 22.57 0.23
N PRO A 438 -10.42 21.55 0.15
CA PRO A 438 -10.39 20.45 1.09
C PRO A 438 -9.11 19.63 0.93
N PRO A 439 -8.71 18.88 1.97
CA PRO A 439 -7.67 17.87 1.80
C PRO A 439 -8.11 16.88 0.71
N LYS A 440 -7.16 16.37 -0.06
CA LYS A 440 -7.48 15.40 -1.11
C LYS A 440 -7.77 14.03 -0.45
N PRO A 441 -8.74 13.26 -0.98
CA PRO A 441 -8.93 11.87 -0.58
C PRO A 441 -7.64 11.08 -0.73
N TYR A 442 -7.50 10.02 0.04
CA TYR A 442 -6.36 9.14 -0.13
C TYR A 442 -6.37 8.46 -1.50
N THR A 443 -5.19 8.40 -2.12
CA THR A 443 -4.84 7.45 -3.17
C THR A 443 -3.93 6.39 -2.56
N GLU A 444 -3.61 5.32 -3.27
CA GLU A 444 -2.65 4.35 -2.73
C GLU A 444 -1.28 4.99 -2.46
N ASP A 445 -0.79 5.91 -3.32
CA ASP A 445 0.41 6.70 -3.04
C ASP A 445 0.34 7.41 -1.69
N THR A 446 -0.71 8.22 -1.49
CA THR A 446 -0.80 9.04 -0.28
C THR A 446 -1.14 8.24 0.96
N LEU A 447 -1.89 7.14 0.84
CA LEU A 447 -2.16 6.23 1.95
C LEU A 447 -0.91 5.46 2.38
N LEU A 448 -0.14 4.90 1.43
CA LEU A 448 1.14 4.24 1.74
C LEU A 448 2.11 5.18 2.46
N SER A 449 2.20 6.44 2.00
CA SER A 449 2.99 7.47 2.67
C SER A 449 2.48 7.79 4.08
N ALA A 450 1.16 7.80 4.28
CA ALA A 450 0.56 8.03 5.58
C ALA A 450 0.76 6.83 6.52
N MET A 451 0.62 5.60 6.02
CA MET A 451 0.91 4.37 6.78
C MET A 451 2.38 4.32 7.23
N GLU A 452 3.31 4.72 6.37
CA GLU A 452 4.74 4.74 6.68
C GLU A 452 5.10 5.73 7.80
N ARG A 453 4.38 6.85 7.87
CA ARG A 453 4.60 7.90 8.88
C ARG A 453 3.69 7.78 10.11
N ALA A 454 2.71 6.89 10.07
CA ALA A 454 1.76 6.74 11.16
C ALA A 454 2.47 6.32 12.46
N GLY A 455 2.17 7.00 13.55
CA GLY A 455 2.78 6.76 14.86
C GLY A 455 4.22 7.28 15.01
N ASN A 456 4.78 7.98 14.02
CA ASN A 456 6.15 8.51 14.13
C ASN A 456 6.31 9.56 15.25
N GLU A 457 5.23 10.22 15.64
CA GLU A 457 5.20 11.16 16.76
C GLU A 457 5.19 10.46 18.13
N ASP A 458 4.86 9.16 18.14
CA ASP A 458 4.76 8.31 19.34
C ASP A 458 6.04 7.52 19.61
N TYR A 459 7.07 7.62 18.73
CA TYR A 459 8.36 6.96 18.92
C TYR A 459 9.38 7.92 19.54
N ASP A 460 10.24 7.39 20.41
CA ASP A 460 11.44 8.10 20.87
C ASP A 460 12.38 8.37 19.67
N ASP A 461 13.19 9.41 19.77
CA ASP A 461 14.04 9.87 18.66
C ASP A 461 15.05 8.82 18.17
N ASP A 462 15.45 7.88 19.04
CA ASP A 462 16.40 6.80 18.73
C ASP A 462 15.74 5.53 18.17
N THR A 463 14.41 5.45 18.08
CA THR A 463 13.71 4.26 17.61
C THR A 463 13.54 4.28 16.10
N GLU A 464 13.80 3.15 15.43
CA GLU A 464 13.53 2.99 14.00
C GLU A 464 12.03 3.08 13.72
N LYS A 465 11.59 4.17 13.07
CA LYS A 465 10.19 4.51 12.81
C LYS A 465 9.63 3.66 11.68
N LYS A 466 8.89 2.58 11.98
CA LYS A 466 8.37 1.63 10.97
C LYS A 466 6.96 1.90 10.47
N GLY A 467 6.18 2.75 11.14
CA GLY A 467 4.81 3.05 10.78
C GLY A 467 3.84 1.86 10.90
N LEU A 468 2.75 1.90 10.15
CA LEU A 468 1.75 0.82 10.05
C LEU A 468 2.14 -0.20 8.99
N GLY A 469 2.43 -1.42 9.42
CA GLY A 469 2.85 -2.52 8.55
C GLY A 469 4.26 -2.33 7.96
N THR A 470 4.78 -3.39 7.39
CA THR A 470 6.05 -3.37 6.65
C THR A 470 5.80 -3.10 5.16
N PRO A 471 6.79 -2.72 4.36
CA PRO A 471 6.65 -2.59 2.91
C PRO A 471 6.01 -3.82 2.26
N ALA A 472 6.39 -5.02 2.69
CA ALA A 472 5.85 -6.28 2.18
C ALA A 472 4.36 -6.51 2.50
N THR A 473 3.82 -5.91 3.58
CA THR A 473 2.47 -6.20 4.08
C THR A 473 1.45 -5.09 3.82
N ARG A 474 1.88 -3.87 3.51
CA ARG A 474 0.98 -2.71 3.29
C ARG A 474 0.03 -2.94 2.11
N ALA A 475 0.53 -3.45 0.98
CA ALA A 475 -0.29 -3.77 -0.18
C ALA A 475 -1.41 -4.77 0.17
N ALA A 476 -1.05 -5.87 0.82
CA ALA A 476 -2.01 -6.90 1.24
C ALA A 476 -3.05 -6.35 2.25
N THR A 477 -2.67 -5.40 3.09
CA THR A 477 -3.59 -4.71 4.01
C THR A 477 -4.64 -3.92 3.23
N ILE A 478 -4.23 -3.12 2.25
CA ILE A 478 -5.15 -2.34 1.41
C ILE A 478 -6.08 -3.27 0.62
N GLU A 479 -5.54 -4.32 -0.02
CA GLU A 479 -6.35 -5.31 -0.74
C GLU A 479 -7.35 -6.02 0.18
N SER A 480 -6.95 -6.34 1.42
CA SER A 480 -7.84 -6.94 2.41
C SER A 480 -9.00 -6.00 2.79
N LEU A 481 -8.76 -4.71 2.95
CA LEU A 481 -9.80 -3.71 3.22
C LEU A 481 -10.81 -3.64 2.07
N VAL A 482 -10.32 -3.62 0.82
CA VAL A 482 -11.18 -3.61 -0.38
C VAL A 482 -11.94 -4.93 -0.52
N LYS A 483 -11.28 -6.08 -0.38
CA LYS A 483 -11.90 -7.41 -0.49
C LYS A 483 -12.98 -7.64 0.57
N ASN A 484 -12.79 -7.10 1.77
CA ASN A 484 -13.77 -7.20 2.86
C ASN A 484 -14.90 -6.17 2.74
N GLY A 485 -14.86 -5.28 1.74
CA GLY A 485 -15.88 -4.27 1.48
C GLY A 485 -15.90 -3.12 2.51
N TYR A 486 -14.77 -2.84 3.16
CA TYR A 486 -14.61 -1.68 4.04
C TYR A 486 -14.15 -0.43 3.30
N VAL A 487 -13.45 -0.63 2.19
CA VAL A 487 -12.93 0.42 1.30
C VAL A 487 -13.30 0.07 -0.13
N GLU A 488 -13.60 1.07 -0.93
CA GLU A 488 -13.78 0.95 -2.37
C GLU A 488 -12.80 1.86 -3.12
N ARG A 489 -12.53 1.52 -4.38
CA ARG A 489 -11.71 2.32 -5.28
C ARG A 489 -12.62 3.13 -6.21
N ASP A 490 -12.54 4.45 -6.11
CA ASP A 490 -13.15 5.40 -7.04
C ASP A 490 -12.04 6.02 -7.91
N GLY A 491 -11.81 5.45 -9.09
CA GLY A 491 -10.64 5.74 -9.90
C GLY A 491 -9.34 5.44 -9.14
N LYS A 492 -8.53 6.47 -8.89
CA LYS A 492 -7.31 6.35 -8.06
C LYS A 492 -7.58 6.56 -6.56
N GLN A 493 -8.77 7.02 -6.18
CA GLN A 493 -9.10 7.36 -4.79
C GLN A 493 -9.55 6.13 -4.01
N LEU A 494 -9.23 6.11 -2.74
CA LEU A 494 -9.70 5.13 -1.76
C LEU A 494 -10.75 5.80 -0.88
N ARG A 495 -11.94 5.23 -0.82
CA ARG A 495 -13.07 5.74 -0.04
C ARG A 495 -13.55 4.70 0.95
N ALA A 496 -13.89 5.13 2.15
CA ALA A 496 -14.52 4.26 3.13
C ALA A 496 -15.98 4.01 2.76
N THR A 497 -16.39 2.74 2.71
CA THR A 497 -17.79 2.36 2.59
C THR A 497 -18.52 2.60 3.92
N ASP A 498 -19.86 2.57 3.91
CA ASP A 498 -20.62 2.70 5.16
C ASP A 498 -20.28 1.58 6.15
N LYS A 499 -20.06 0.36 5.67
CA LYS A 499 -19.54 -0.75 6.49
C LYS A 499 -18.17 -0.44 7.11
N GLY A 500 -17.28 0.25 6.38
CA GLY A 500 -16.00 0.69 6.90
C GLY A 500 -16.14 1.76 7.98
N LYS A 501 -17.01 2.73 7.78
CA LYS A 501 -17.32 3.79 8.76
C LYS A 501 -17.92 3.21 10.03
N GLU A 502 -18.88 2.28 9.89
CA GLU A 502 -19.49 1.56 11.02
C GLU A 502 -18.45 0.80 11.84
N LEU A 503 -17.54 0.06 11.18
CA LEU A 503 -16.46 -0.64 11.89
C LEU A 503 -15.62 0.33 12.72
N VAL A 504 -15.19 1.45 12.14
CA VAL A 504 -14.37 2.44 12.84
C VAL A 504 -15.13 3.11 13.99
N THR A 505 -16.45 3.28 13.86
CA THR A 505 -17.31 3.87 14.91
C THR A 505 -17.41 2.97 16.13
N VAL A 506 -17.52 1.65 15.93
CA VAL A 506 -17.78 0.70 17.03
C VAL A 506 -16.52 0.13 17.68
N VAL A 507 -15.37 0.21 17.01
CA VAL A 507 -14.09 -0.29 17.55
C VAL A 507 -13.46 0.76 18.46
N PRO A 508 -12.91 0.35 19.64
CA PRO A 508 -12.25 1.26 20.58
C PRO A 508 -11.04 1.96 19.99
N ASP A 509 -10.70 3.13 20.50
CA ASP A 509 -9.58 3.94 20.03
C ASP A 509 -8.24 3.22 20.18
N GLU A 510 -8.08 2.40 21.22
CA GLU A 510 -6.86 1.61 21.44
C GLU A 510 -6.55 0.67 20.27
N VAL A 511 -7.58 0.12 19.61
CA VAL A 511 -7.43 -0.79 18.47
C VAL A 511 -7.32 -0.05 17.12
N LYS A 512 -7.85 1.19 17.06
CA LYS A 512 -7.76 2.06 15.87
C LYS A 512 -6.45 2.84 15.81
N SER A 513 -5.73 2.96 16.92
CA SER A 513 -4.54 3.80 17.04
C SER A 513 -3.33 3.16 16.39
N ALA A 514 -2.57 3.94 15.62
CA ALA A 514 -1.25 3.57 15.14
C ALA A 514 -0.24 3.40 16.31
N LYS A 515 -0.47 4.08 17.43
CA LYS A 515 0.39 4.05 18.62
C LYS A 515 0.57 2.64 19.16
N LEU A 516 -0.51 1.84 19.27
CA LEU A 516 -0.40 0.44 19.71
C LEU A 516 0.55 -0.36 18.81
N THR A 517 0.49 -0.12 17.50
CA THR A 517 1.40 -0.79 16.55
C THR A 517 2.83 -0.34 16.74
N ALA A 518 3.06 0.95 16.97
CA ALA A 518 4.38 1.52 17.21
C ALA A 518 5.02 0.94 18.49
N GLU A 519 4.29 0.92 19.59
CA GLU A 519 4.74 0.34 20.86
C GLU A 519 5.09 -1.15 20.73
N TRP A 520 4.33 -1.89 19.95
CA TRP A 520 4.61 -3.31 19.74
C TRP A 520 5.85 -3.53 18.89
N GLU A 521 6.02 -2.78 17.81
CA GLU A 521 7.23 -2.91 16.97
C GLU A 521 8.50 -2.54 17.76
N SER A 522 8.43 -1.53 18.63
CA SER A 522 9.53 -1.19 19.54
C SER A 522 9.88 -2.37 20.47
N LYS A 523 8.87 -2.99 21.11
CA LYS A 523 9.09 -4.15 21.98
C LYS A 523 9.59 -5.38 21.20
N LEU A 524 9.09 -5.60 19.99
CA LEU A 524 9.59 -6.69 19.14
C LEU A 524 11.04 -6.48 18.73
N GLN A 525 11.46 -5.24 18.52
CA GLN A 525 12.87 -4.90 18.27
C GLN A 525 13.74 -5.15 19.51
N GLN A 526 13.25 -4.81 20.69
CA GLN A 526 13.94 -5.14 21.95
C GLN A 526 14.10 -6.67 22.16
N ILE A 527 13.08 -7.48 21.75
CA ILE A 527 13.20 -8.94 21.76
C ILE A 527 14.30 -9.40 20.79
N GLU A 528 14.34 -8.84 19.60
CA GLU A 528 15.34 -9.16 18.57
C GLU A 528 16.78 -8.87 19.06
N HIS A 529 16.96 -7.78 19.81
CA HIS A 529 18.25 -7.42 20.41
C HIS A 529 18.56 -8.19 21.71
N GLY A 530 17.59 -8.95 22.24
CA GLY A 530 17.76 -9.68 23.51
C GLY A 530 17.59 -8.82 24.76
N GLU A 531 17.06 -7.63 24.62
CA GLU A 531 16.84 -6.64 25.70
C GLU A 531 15.52 -6.89 26.45
N LEU A 532 14.53 -7.49 25.78
CA LEU A 532 13.24 -7.84 26.36
C LEU A 532 12.95 -9.33 26.18
N PRO A 533 12.61 -10.09 27.24
CA PRO A 533 12.12 -11.46 27.11
C PRO A 533 10.78 -11.50 26.34
N GLU A 534 10.66 -12.41 25.39
CA GLU A 534 9.44 -12.63 24.61
C GLU A 534 8.20 -12.88 25.49
N THR A 535 8.38 -13.59 26.61
CA THR A 535 7.32 -13.90 27.57
C THR A 535 6.70 -12.65 28.20
N VAL A 536 7.49 -11.60 28.45
CA VAL A 536 7.02 -10.33 29.00
C VAL A 536 6.10 -9.63 27.99
N PHE A 537 6.51 -9.58 26.73
CA PHE A 537 5.71 -9.02 25.66
C PHE A 537 4.37 -9.78 25.51
N MET A 538 4.41 -11.12 25.44
CA MET A 538 3.22 -11.95 25.28
C MET A 538 2.27 -11.86 26.47
N SER A 539 2.78 -11.75 27.70
CA SER A 539 1.97 -11.53 28.90
C SER A 539 1.21 -10.19 28.81
N GLY A 540 1.86 -9.13 28.34
CA GLY A 540 1.21 -7.85 28.08
C GLY A 540 0.08 -7.93 27.05
N ILE A 541 0.29 -8.70 25.97
CA ILE A 541 -0.73 -8.93 24.95
C ILE A 541 -1.93 -9.71 25.51
N GLN A 542 -1.68 -10.77 26.26
CA GLN A 542 -2.74 -11.57 26.88
C GLN A 542 -3.57 -10.75 27.86
N HIS A 543 -2.92 -9.88 28.63
CA HIS A 543 -3.59 -8.95 29.54
C HIS A 543 -4.47 -7.95 28.78
N PHE A 544 -3.96 -7.32 27.73
CA PHE A 544 -4.71 -6.43 26.85
C PHE A 544 -5.96 -7.11 26.27
N ILE A 545 -5.83 -8.34 25.77
CA ILE A 545 -6.97 -9.10 25.21
C ILE A 545 -7.99 -9.43 26.30
N THR A 546 -7.55 -9.84 27.47
CA THR A 546 -8.43 -10.18 28.60
C THR A 546 -9.23 -8.95 29.07
N ASP A 547 -8.58 -7.81 29.18
CA ASP A 547 -9.21 -6.55 29.57
C ASP A 547 -10.22 -6.07 28.51
N MET A 548 -9.84 -6.18 27.24
CA MET A 548 -10.73 -5.87 26.11
C MET A 548 -12.00 -6.75 26.13
N CYS A 549 -11.82 -8.07 26.32
CA CYS A 549 -12.96 -8.98 26.40
C CYS A 549 -13.84 -8.72 27.63
N ARG A 550 -13.25 -8.37 28.78
CA ARG A 550 -13.99 -7.99 30.00
C ARG A 550 -14.77 -6.70 29.80
N LYS A 551 -14.14 -5.65 29.24
CA LYS A 551 -14.73 -4.33 29.02
C LYS A 551 -15.89 -4.34 28.04
N TYR A 552 -15.77 -5.14 26.96
CA TYR A 552 -16.72 -5.15 25.85
C TYR A 552 -17.53 -6.46 25.71
N GLY A 553 -17.45 -7.36 26.66
CA GLY A 553 -18.05 -8.71 26.64
C GLY A 553 -19.57 -8.77 26.85
N SER A 554 -20.31 -7.76 26.37
CA SER A 554 -21.78 -7.73 26.42
C SER A 554 -22.37 -7.23 25.12
N VAL A 555 -23.62 -7.61 24.81
CA VAL A 555 -24.35 -7.09 23.64
C VAL A 555 -24.58 -5.59 23.79
N ASP A 556 -24.28 -4.85 22.76
CA ASP A 556 -24.58 -3.43 22.66
C ASP A 556 -25.64 -3.21 21.57
N LYS A 557 -26.82 -2.80 21.98
CA LYS A 557 -27.95 -2.50 21.10
C LYS A 557 -28.07 -1.01 20.74
N SER A 558 -27.20 -0.16 21.28
CA SER A 558 -27.22 1.27 20.99
C SER A 558 -26.78 1.58 19.54
N VAL A 559 -26.00 0.69 18.95
CA VAL A 559 -25.56 0.76 17.55
C VAL A 559 -26.13 -0.44 16.82
N SER A 560 -26.93 -0.19 15.78
CA SER A 560 -27.31 -1.21 14.80
C SER A 560 -26.34 -1.10 13.63
N LEU A 561 -25.47 -2.11 13.47
CA LEU A 561 -24.72 -2.20 12.24
C LEU A 561 -25.74 -2.43 11.11
N SER A 562 -25.56 -1.72 10.00
CA SER A 562 -26.21 -2.12 8.78
C SER A 562 -25.79 -3.59 8.57
N ASP A 563 -26.75 -4.51 8.53
CA ASP A 563 -26.46 -5.86 8.02
C ASP A 563 -25.61 -5.67 6.79
N GLY A 564 -24.36 -6.14 6.78
CA GLY A 564 -23.47 -6.01 5.62
C GLY A 564 -24.02 -6.72 4.37
N GLY A 565 -25.31 -6.73 4.29
CA GLY A 565 -26.18 -7.03 3.18
C GLY A 565 -26.27 -5.79 2.34
N ASN A 566 -25.57 -5.83 1.24
CA ASN A 566 -25.77 -5.08 0.03
C ASN A 566 -26.98 -4.17 0.11
N GLU A 567 -26.81 -2.85 -0.19
CA GLU A 567 -27.98 -1.99 -0.46
C GLU A 567 -29.01 -2.75 -1.28
N PRO A 568 -30.28 -2.67 -0.93
CA PRO A 568 -31.29 -3.33 -1.73
C PRO A 568 -31.18 -2.87 -3.18
N VAL A 569 -30.94 -3.81 -4.07
CA VAL A 569 -30.92 -3.53 -5.52
C VAL A 569 -32.33 -3.26 -6.06
N GLY A 570 -33.35 -3.55 -5.26
CA GLY A 570 -34.76 -3.29 -5.59
C GLY A 570 -35.69 -4.02 -4.62
N LYS A 571 -37.00 -3.82 -4.82
CA LYS A 571 -38.06 -4.53 -4.09
C LYS A 571 -38.42 -5.80 -4.82
N CYS A 572 -38.59 -6.90 -4.08
CA CYS A 572 -39.01 -8.16 -4.65
C CYS A 572 -40.41 -8.06 -5.26
N PRO A 573 -40.58 -8.31 -6.56
CA PRO A 573 -41.89 -8.21 -7.20
C PRO A 573 -42.88 -9.27 -6.71
N LYS A 574 -42.38 -10.31 -6.00
CA LYS A 574 -43.21 -11.39 -5.46
C LYS A 574 -43.78 -11.09 -4.07
N CYS A 575 -43.03 -10.42 -3.21
CA CYS A 575 -43.44 -10.21 -1.81
C CYS A 575 -43.14 -8.80 -1.27
N GLY A 576 -42.61 -7.89 -2.08
CA GLY A 576 -42.30 -6.53 -1.68
C GLY A 576 -41.07 -6.34 -0.76
N ALA A 577 -40.46 -7.44 -0.29
CA ALA A 577 -39.28 -7.35 0.56
C ALA A 577 -38.03 -6.95 -0.25
N ASP A 578 -37.02 -6.48 0.44
CA ASP A 578 -35.74 -6.09 -0.17
C ASP A 578 -35.03 -7.25 -0.86
N VAL A 579 -34.45 -7.00 -2.03
CA VAL A 579 -33.56 -7.90 -2.75
C VAL A 579 -32.12 -7.42 -2.59
N VAL A 580 -31.26 -8.30 -2.10
CA VAL A 580 -29.87 -8.00 -1.77
C VAL A 580 -28.93 -9.00 -2.42
N LYS A 581 -27.66 -8.63 -2.59
CA LYS A 581 -26.62 -9.50 -3.14
C LYS A 581 -26.17 -10.54 -2.10
N GLY A 582 -26.02 -11.78 -2.50
CA GLY A 582 -25.47 -12.88 -1.71
C GLY A 582 -24.26 -13.52 -2.40
N LYS A 583 -23.76 -14.60 -1.84
CA LYS A 583 -22.59 -15.32 -2.36
C LYS A 583 -22.79 -15.87 -3.79
N PHE A 584 -24.03 -16.20 -4.15
CA PHE A 584 -24.37 -16.86 -5.41
C PHE A 584 -25.30 -16.03 -6.31
N GLY A 585 -25.36 -14.71 -6.10
CA GLY A 585 -26.25 -13.78 -6.81
C GLY A 585 -27.14 -13.00 -5.84
N TRP A 586 -28.26 -12.48 -6.30
CA TRP A 586 -29.16 -11.64 -5.50
C TRP A 586 -30.36 -12.47 -5.03
N TYR A 587 -30.79 -12.26 -3.80
CA TYR A 587 -31.89 -12.99 -3.19
C TYR A 587 -32.84 -12.07 -2.40
N CYS A 588 -34.09 -12.50 -2.28
CA CYS A 588 -35.10 -11.78 -1.52
C CYS A 588 -34.95 -12.04 -0.02
N LYS A 589 -34.81 -10.96 0.79
CA LYS A 589 -34.78 -11.06 2.27
C LYS A 589 -36.07 -11.63 2.85
N GLY A 590 -37.22 -11.49 2.17
CA GLY A 590 -38.51 -12.07 2.58
C GLY A 590 -38.61 -13.58 2.42
N LYS A 591 -37.54 -14.27 2.02
CA LYS A 591 -37.47 -15.75 1.88
C LYS A 591 -38.54 -16.34 0.98
N CYS A 592 -39.12 -15.59 0.05
CA CYS A 592 -40.14 -16.03 -0.87
C CYS A 592 -39.66 -16.97 -2.00
N GLY A 593 -38.34 -17.33 -1.97
CA GLY A 593 -37.70 -18.18 -2.96
C GLY A 593 -37.17 -17.42 -4.20
N MET A 594 -37.39 -16.11 -4.30
CA MET A 594 -36.87 -15.32 -5.41
C MET A 594 -35.37 -15.14 -5.26
N ASN A 595 -34.62 -15.50 -6.28
CA ASN A 595 -33.19 -15.27 -6.41
C ASN A 595 -32.81 -14.97 -7.85
N ILE A 596 -31.71 -14.23 -8.04
CA ILE A 596 -31.10 -13.96 -9.33
C ILE A 596 -29.66 -14.47 -9.25
N ALA A 597 -29.42 -15.60 -9.87
CA ALA A 597 -28.06 -16.14 -10.02
C ALA A 597 -27.39 -15.54 -11.29
N LYS A 598 -26.56 -16.29 -11.96
CA LYS A 598 -26.00 -15.90 -13.26
C LYS A 598 -27.08 -15.97 -14.34
N VAL A 599 -27.15 -14.95 -15.17
CA VAL A 599 -28.06 -14.94 -16.33
C VAL A 599 -27.32 -15.57 -17.50
N TYR A 600 -27.79 -16.72 -17.96
CA TYR A 600 -27.13 -17.51 -19.03
C TYR A 600 -25.62 -17.73 -18.79
N GLY A 601 -25.22 -17.97 -17.55
CA GLY A 601 -23.83 -18.21 -17.18
C GLY A 601 -22.99 -16.93 -16.98
N VAL A 602 -23.57 -15.74 -17.20
CA VAL A 602 -22.91 -14.45 -17.02
C VAL A 602 -23.41 -13.78 -15.75
N GLU A 603 -22.50 -13.27 -14.93
CA GLU A 603 -22.80 -12.49 -13.75
C GLU A 603 -23.12 -11.04 -14.14
N LEU A 604 -24.28 -10.53 -13.69
CA LEU A 604 -24.66 -9.14 -13.89
C LEU A 604 -23.99 -8.25 -12.82
N SER A 605 -23.76 -6.99 -13.14
CA SER A 605 -23.35 -6.00 -12.13
C SER A 605 -24.54 -5.56 -11.27
N ASP A 606 -24.27 -5.00 -10.07
CA ASP A 606 -25.32 -4.47 -9.19
C ASP A 606 -26.14 -3.39 -9.88
N THR A 607 -25.51 -2.53 -10.67
CA THR A 607 -26.18 -1.49 -11.48
C THR A 607 -27.13 -2.09 -12.50
N GLN A 608 -26.72 -3.17 -13.18
CA GLN A 608 -27.57 -3.86 -14.14
C GLN A 608 -28.78 -4.51 -13.44
N VAL A 609 -28.56 -5.15 -12.29
CA VAL A 609 -29.65 -5.76 -11.52
C VAL A 609 -30.60 -4.71 -10.95
N LYS A 610 -30.08 -3.59 -10.45
CA LYS A 610 -30.91 -2.43 -10.00
C LYS A 610 -31.77 -1.92 -11.16
N GLY A 611 -31.19 -1.75 -12.35
CA GLY A 611 -31.95 -1.34 -13.54
C GLY A 611 -33.06 -2.32 -13.92
N LEU A 612 -32.87 -3.62 -13.72
CA LEU A 612 -33.91 -4.61 -13.95
C LEU A 612 -35.09 -4.47 -12.99
N PHE A 613 -34.83 -4.17 -11.71
CA PHE A 613 -35.92 -3.88 -10.73
C PHE A 613 -36.65 -2.58 -11.03
N ASP A 614 -36.02 -1.64 -11.70
CA ASP A 614 -36.64 -0.42 -12.21
C ASP A 614 -37.41 -0.64 -13.54
N GLY A 615 -37.56 -1.89 -13.98
CA GLY A 615 -38.24 -2.25 -15.23
C GLY A 615 -37.44 -1.95 -16.50
N LYS A 616 -36.13 -1.64 -16.37
CA LYS A 616 -35.23 -1.36 -17.50
C LYS A 616 -34.66 -2.64 -18.05
N SER A 617 -34.50 -2.72 -19.39
CA SER A 617 -33.72 -3.80 -20.00
C SER A 617 -32.23 -3.58 -19.76
N THR A 618 -31.49 -4.67 -19.63
CA THR A 618 -30.03 -4.65 -19.57
C THR A 618 -29.41 -5.54 -20.63
N SER A 619 -28.14 -5.37 -20.90
CA SER A 619 -27.43 -6.21 -21.86
C SER A 619 -26.20 -6.85 -21.24
N TYR A 620 -25.89 -8.07 -21.66
CA TYR A 620 -24.64 -8.75 -21.34
C TYR A 620 -24.02 -9.31 -22.62
N THR A 621 -22.70 -9.50 -22.60
CA THR A 621 -21.98 -10.08 -23.74
C THR A 621 -21.44 -11.46 -23.33
N SER A 622 -21.81 -12.48 -24.10
CA SER A 622 -21.30 -13.85 -23.93
C SER A 622 -20.82 -14.39 -25.27
N LYS A 623 -19.61 -14.91 -25.33
CA LYS A 623 -18.97 -15.42 -26.56
C LYS A 623 -19.05 -14.43 -27.74
N GLY A 624 -18.83 -13.14 -27.47
CA GLY A 624 -18.86 -12.08 -28.48
C GLY A 624 -20.28 -11.65 -28.97
N LYS A 625 -21.35 -12.23 -28.40
CA LYS A 625 -22.73 -11.84 -28.72
C LYS A 625 -23.34 -11.01 -27.61
N LYS A 626 -23.84 -9.81 -27.94
CA LYS A 626 -24.60 -8.96 -27.03
C LYS A 626 -26.04 -9.45 -26.96
N THR A 627 -26.55 -9.70 -25.75
CA THR A 627 -27.92 -10.16 -25.50
C THR A 627 -28.61 -9.17 -24.58
N ILE A 628 -29.80 -8.73 -24.94
CA ILE A 628 -30.65 -7.86 -24.12
C ILE A 628 -31.61 -8.75 -23.32
N VAL A 629 -31.75 -8.50 -22.01
CA VAL A 629 -32.65 -9.21 -21.13
C VAL A 629 -33.59 -8.23 -20.43
N ARG A 630 -34.86 -8.61 -20.31
CA ARG A 630 -35.88 -7.91 -19.51
C ARG A 630 -36.43 -8.83 -18.43
N PRO A 631 -36.74 -8.30 -17.27
CA PRO A 631 -37.40 -9.06 -16.23
C PRO A 631 -38.88 -9.26 -16.59
N GLU A 632 -39.39 -10.43 -16.32
CA GLU A 632 -40.82 -10.74 -16.46
C GLU A 632 -41.27 -11.59 -15.25
N ILE A 633 -42.42 -11.27 -14.68
CA ILE A 633 -43.02 -12.05 -13.60
C ILE A 633 -44.02 -12.98 -14.29
N VAL A 634 -43.86 -14.28 -14.07
CA VAL A 634 -44.69 -15.32 -14.69
C VAL A 634 -45.29 -16.20 -13.62
N GLU A 635 -46.56 -16.54 -13.78
CA GLU A 635 -47.22 -17.52 -12.94
C GLU A 635 -46.86 -18.95 -13.42
N ASN A 636 -46.48 -19.81 -12.49
CA ASN A 636 -46.22 -21.20 -12.80
C ASN A 636 -47.56 -21.93 -13.02
N PRO A 637 -47.84 -22.44 -14.21
CA PRO A 637 -49.13 -23.01 -14.56
C PRO A 637 -49.45 -24.29 -13.77
N TYR A 638 -48.46 -24.93 -13.12
CA TYR A 638 -48.63 -26.17 -12.38
C TYR A 638 -48.87 -25.97 -10.88
N ASN A 639 -48.46 -24.82 -10.31
CA ASN A 639 -48.57 -24.61 -8.85
C ASN A 639 -49.07 -23.22 -8.46
N GLY A 640 -49.41 -22.36 -9.40
CA GLY A 640 -49.91 -21.02 -9.16
C GLY A 640 -48.93 -20.04 -8.49
N LYS A 641 -47.67 -20.43 -8.35
CA LYS A 641 -46.65 -19.57 -7.71
C LYS A 641 -46.03 -18.64 -8.73
N MET A 642 -46.01 -17.38 -8.38
CA MET A 642 -45.30 -16.39 -9.19
C MET A 642 -43.80 -16.63 -9.09
N TYR A 643 -43.11 -16.58 -10.21
CA TYR A 643 -41.66 -16.61 -10.28
C TYR A 643 -41.14 -15.59 -11.28
N TYR A 644 -39.87 -15.29 -11.17
CA TYR A 644 -39.20 -14.28 -11.98
C TYR A 644 -38.41 -14.97 -13.08
N GLN A 645 -38.61 -14.58 -14.31
CA GLN A 645 -37.81 -15.06 -15.44
C GLN A 645 -37.31 -13.91 -16.29
N TRP A 646 -36.28 -14.19 -17.03
CA TRP A 646 -35.66 -13.26 -17.96
C TRP A 646 -36.15 -13.54 -19.37
N LYS A 647 -36.74 -12.53 -19.99
CA LYS A 647 -37.10 -12.57 -21.41
C LYS A 647 -35.96 -12.01 -22.24
N THR A 648 -35.43 -12.81 -23.16
CA THR A 648 -34.40 -12.35 -24.11
C THR A 648 -35.08 -11.66 -25.29
N GLU A 649 -34.66 -10.42 -25.57
CA GLU A 649 -34.97 -9.79 -26.86
C GLU A 649 -33.84 -10.12 -27.83
N ARG A 650 -34.17 -10.80 -28.92
CA ARG A 650 -33.28 -10.92 -30.07
C ARG A 650 -33.20 -9.52 -30.68
N GLY A 651 -32.03 -8.88 -30.57
CA GLY A 651 -31.79 -7.62 -31.26
C GLY A 651 -32.07 -7.79 -32.77
N ASN A 652 -32.93 -6.97 -33.33
CA ASN A 652 -33.10 -6.87 -34.75
C ASN A 652 -31.71 -6.60 -35.38
N LYS A 653 -31.30 -7.47 -36.27
CA LYS A 653 -30.21 -7.20 -37.20
C LYS A 653 -30.70 -6.13 -38.17
N ASN A 654 -30.47 -4.88 -37.87
CA ASN A 654 -30.40 -3.78 -38.83
C ASN A 654 -29.95 -2.51 -38.11
N GLY A 655 -28.67 -2.14 -38.35
CA GLY A 655 -28.04 -0.92 -37.88
C GLY A 655 -26.55 -1.12 -37.79
#